data_a0153072c728e78a6f2262f6e02287b2
#
_entry.id   a0153072c728e78a6f2262f6e02287b2
#
_cell.length_a   1.000
_cell.length_b   1.000
_cell.length_c   1.000
_cell.angle_alpha   90.00
_cell.angle_beta   90.00
_cell.angle_gamma   90.00
#
_symmetry.space_group_name_H-M   'P 1'
#
loop_
_entity.id
_entity.type
_entity.pdbx_description
1 polymer ?
#
loop_
_entity_poly.entity_id
_entity_poly.type
_entity_poly.pdbx_seq_one_letter_code
_entity_poly.pdbx_strand_id
1 'polypeptide(L)'
;MHSIELLRGLPDFRRLTINLLVSFLMLSAVSCKAAALPEGQKKFGSDADYFIGLRLLQEGNENAAREKFKHCIKKGTARCAQKSAELLCTFGNIQEKNAAAENLLKLFPGDEAILIAARQFAASGEINKLIDCTNGLDFSTAKNEVIRLRLEAMGRRGDSAYETEVYRWFTECPLSTEHYQFYRDSYKHPDFEGAYENPDSEIAANLSFTPEQFAIHYRIESYKRNYSYTTRCAAALTGYFADGTLAPVPQLVSDFGKNTLYGSMEFTKNAVWFSKLAQTYSGTPAEFYFWFYAGRFYEKGGMYYLQSRQCFEAAMAAASRAGNTSQKDNALWYLLNTSLNFSMDSIINSIDVYSREWTDSEYFEDFFEQLVTAFLAAGRWNEFGHIYKAIDGYASDLTTAQFAYLYGRLIQEGLVEGTEEEARSAFERACRGGSSVYYKTLAAYRLGLWTNQIELQKILCAPTCVKESSSAASSTSSVSPVSSAPDTALENLLLGYACFGYPELIYPEWQKTQGQTISTETNFYLADFLAKCADSENLEKDYYVQSLRIAARAQRNAGSRIKREELSLVYPNFFNDFVSKYCEEYKISESVMYALIRSESFFDADVMSSAGAIGLTQLMEFTGSDIARRFKMSDYSLTDPETNIRFGTWYLANLISRCNDSPLLGFFSYNAGITRVRRWLQSSLTEFGKKSNMPLDLFLETVPFAETREYGRKLISATIAYDWLASPSHFPQTVEELLK
;
A
#
# COMPACT_ATOMS: atom_id res chain seq x y z
N MET A 1 7.36 -4.07 -29.50
CA MET A 1 6.16 -4.06 -30.34
C MET A 1 5.68 -5.49 -30.63
N HIS A 2 5.43 -6.33 -29.62
CA HIS A 2 4.87 -7.68 -29.83
C HIS A 2 3.96 -8.17 -28.69
N SER A 3 3.48 -7.26 -27.83
CA SER A 3 2.63 -7.62 -26.68
C SER A 3 1.21 -6.99 -26.70
N ILE A 4 0.80 -6.36 -27.80
CA ILE A 4 -0.51 -5.69 -27.90
C ILE A 4 -1.52 -6.49 -28.76
N GLU A 5 -1.10 -7.51 -29.49
CA GLU A 5 -2.02 -8.29 -30.34
C GLU A 5 -2.77 -9.42 -29.62
N LEU A 6 -2.45 -9.75 -28.38
CA LEU A 6 -3.09 -10.85 -27.61
C LEU A 6 -4.40 -10.45 -26.89
N LEU A 7 -4.80 -9.18 -26.95
CA LEU A 7 -6.03 -8.71 -26.28
C LEU A 7 -7.26 -8.53 -27.19
N ARG A 8 -7.16 -8.89 -28.48
CA ARG A 8 -8.29 -8.79 -29.42
C ARG A 8 -9.23 -9.97 -29.49
N GLY A 9 -9.02 -11.02 -28.68
CA GLY A 9 -9.75 -12.29 -28.75
C GLY A 9 -10.58 -12.69 -27.54
N LEU A 10 -10.76 -11.84 -26.52
CA LEU A 10 -11.53 -12.23 -25.34
C LEU A 10 -12.98 -11.72 -25.42
N PRO A 11 -13.97 -12.60 -25.34
CA PRO A 11 -15.38 -12.20 -25.37
C PRO A 11 -15.73 -11.53 -24.03
N ASP A 12 -16.38 -10.40 -24.14
CA ASP A 12 -17.23 -9.69 -23.18
C ASP A 12 -16.96 -9.95 -21.68
N PHE A 13 -16.04 -9.21 -21.12
CA PHE A 13 -15.80 -9.14 -19.66
C PHE A 13 -17.07 -8.77 -18.86
N ARG A 14 -18.10 -8.23 -19.48
CA ARG A 14 -19.40 -7.89 -18.88
C ARG A 14 -20.27 -9.10 -18.53
N ARG A 15 -20.07 -10.24 -19.19
CA ARG A 15 -20.72 -11.51 -18.83
C ARG A 15 -19.92 -12.28 -17.77
N LEU A 16 -18.59 -12.04 -17.66
CA LEU A 16 -17.74 -12.76 -16.72
C LEU A 16 -17.98 -12.34 -15.26
N THR A 17 -18.19 -11.06 -14.97
CA THR A 17 -18.39 -10.58 -13.58
C THR A 17 -19.75 -11.01 -13.01
N ILE A 18 -20.81 -11.02 -13.80
CA ILE A 18 -22.13 -11.47 -13.32
C ILE A 18 -22.20 -13.00 -13.33
N ASN A 19 -21.66 -13.66 -14.35
CA ASN A 19 -21.58 -15.12 -14.38
C ASN A 19 -20.53 -15.69 -13.41
N LEU A 20 -19.46 -14.96 -13.06
CA LEU A 20 -18.54 -15.34 -11.98
C LEU A 20 -19.22 -15.22 -10.61
N LEU A 21 -20.02 -14.19 -10.34
CA LEU A 21 -20.82 -14.15 -9.10
C LEU A 21 -21.83 -15.31 -9.03
N VAL A 22 -22.47 -15.63 -10.13
CA VAL A 22 -23.46 -16.72 -10.20
C VAL A 22 -22.79 -18.10 -10.32
N SER A 23 -21.68 -18.23 -11.05
CA SER A 23 -20.97 -19.52 -11.20
C SER A 23 -20.07 -19.83 -9.99
N PHE A 24 -19.51 -18.81 -9.31
CA PHE A 24 -18.79 -19.00 -8.04
C PHE A 24 -19.74 -19.44 -6.91
N LEU A 25 -21.00 -19.07 -6.98
CA LEU A 25 -22.03 -19.54 -6.04
C LEU A 25 -22.42 -21.02 -6.24
N MET A 26 -22.05 -21.63 -7.36
CA MET A 26 -22.54 -23.00 -7.71
C MET A 26 -21.63 -24.15 -7.25
N LEU A 27 -20.38 -23.93 -6.84
CA LEU A 27 -19.38 -25.00 -6.71
C LEU A 27 -18.88 -25.37 -5.30
N SER A 28 -19.42 -24.79 -4.24
CA SER A 28 -18.95 -25.10 -2.88
C SER A 28 -20.06 -25.35 -1.87
N ALA A 29 -20.70 -26.47 -1.97
CA ALA A 29 -21.63 -26.89 -0.94
C ALA A 29 -21.51 -28.40 -0.72
N VAL A 30 -20.92 -28.82 0.39
CA VAL A 30 -21.38 -30.03 1.13
C VAL A 30 -20.82 -29.99 2.55
N SER A 31 -21.68 -30.10 3.50
CA SER A 31 -21.74 -30.83 4.75
C SER A 31 -21.95 -30.15 6.09
N CYS A 32 -21.66 -28.83 6.27
CA CYS A 32 -21.97 -28.14 7.56
C CYS A 32 -23.30 -27.38 7.60
N LYS A 33 -24.06 -27.36 6.53
CA LYS A 33 -25.13 -26.38 6.25
C LYS A 33 -26.51 -26.64 6.89
N ALA A 34 -26.81 -27.82 7.34
CA ALA A 34 -28.18 -28.17 7.79
C ALA A 34 -28.46 -27.81 9.27
N ALA A 35 -27.44 -27.79 10.14
CA ALA A 35 -27.60 -27.56 11.57
C ALA A 35 -27.58 -26.06 11.98
N ALA A 36 -27.03 -25.18 11.16
CA ALA A 36 -26.80 -23.77 11.51
C ALA A 36 -28.06 -22.86 11.35
N LEU A 37 -29.06 -23.28 10.61
CA LEU A 37 -30.22 -22.44 10.28
C LEU A 37 -31.05 -21.96 11.49
N PRO A 38 -31.44 -22.81 12.45
CA PRO A 38 -32.26 -22.36 13.58
C PRO A 38 -31.51 -21.44 14.55
N GLU A 39 -30.20 -21.71 14.78
CA GLU A 39 -29.37 -20.88 15.63
C GLU A 39 -29.06 -19.54 14.97
N GLY A 40 -28.74 -19.55 13.67
CA GLY A 40 -28.52 -18.35 12.88
C GLY A 40 -29.75 -17.43 12.84
N GLN A 41 -30.95 -17.98 12.63
CA GLN A 41 -32.20 -17.22 12.69
C GLN A 41 -32.43 -16.58 14.06
N LYS A 42 -32.15 -17.28 15.15
CA LYS A 42 -32.26 -16.77 16.49
C LYS A 42 -31.26 -15.66 16.78
N LYS A 43 -30.02 -15.80 16.29
CA LYS A 43 -28.93 -14.86 16.52
C LYS A 43 -29.06 -13.58 15.69
N PHE A 44 -29.42 -13.69 14.41
CA PHE A 44 -29.44 -12.57 13.47
C PHE A 44 -30.82 -11.98 13.21
N GLY A 45 -31.90 -12.55 13.74
CA GLY A 45 -33.25 -12.02 13.57
C GLY A 45 -33.62 -11.83 12.09
N SER A 46 -34.05 -10.62 11.75
CA SER A 46 -34.46 -10.27 10.38
C SER A 46 -33.30 -10.23 9.38
N ASP A 47 -32.05 -10.08 9.83
CA ASP A 47 -30.87 -10.14 8.96
C ASP A 47 -30.63 -11.56 8.43
N ALA A 48 -31.09 -12.60 9.15
CA ALA A 48 -31.03 -13.98 8.69
C ALA A 48 -31.71 -14.17 7.33
N ASP A 49 -32.71 -13.36 6.99
CA ASP A 49 -33.40 -13.45 5.71
C ASP A 49 -32.49 -13.11 4.52
N TYR A 50 -31.49 -12.25 4.71
CA TYR A 50 -30.46 -12.00 3.69
C TYR A 50 -29.66 -13.28 3.40
N PHE A 51 -29.14 -13.94 4.43
CA PHE A 51 -28.30 -15.14 4.28
C PHE A 51 -29.11 -16.34 3.77
N ILE A 52 -30.37 -16.47 4.22
CA ILE A 52 -31.30 -17.48 3.70
C ILE A 52 -31.61 -17.21 2.22
N GLY A 53 -31.81 -15.92 1.85
CA GLY A 53 -31.98 -15.51 0.46
C GLY A 53 -30.82 -15.91 -0.42
N LEU A 54 -29.56 -15.74 0.05
CA LEU A 54 -28.36 -16.22 -0.67
C LEU A 54 -28.40 -17.75 -0.88
N ARG A 55 -28.80 -18.51 0.12
CA ARG A 55 -28.95 -19.98 0.00
C ARG A 55 -29.98 -20.35 -1.06
N LEU A 56 -31.14 -19.72 -1.02
CA LEU A 56 -32.22 -19.96 -1.99
C LEU A 56 -31.78 -19.65 -3.43
N LEU A 57 -30.90 -18.65 -3.61
CA LEU A 57 -30.28 -18.36 -4.90
C LEU A 57 -29.35 -19.49 -5.34
N GLN A 58 -28.52 -20.02 -4.45
CA GLN A 58 -27.64 -21.16 -4.74
C GLN A 58 -28.45 -22.40 -5.12
N GLU A 59 -29.63 -22.57 -4.53
CA GLU A 59 -30.57 -23.64 -4.81
C GLU A 59 -31.42 -23.42 -6.09
N GLY A 60 -31.26 -22.28 -6.76
CA GLY A 60 -32.00 -21.88 -7.96
C GLY A 60 -33.42 -21.38 -7.70
N ASN A 61 -33.79 -21.13 -6.44
CA ASN A 61 -35.13 -20.66 -6.08
C ASN A 61 -35.18 -19.13 -5.99
N GLU A 62 -35.12 -18.48 -7.15
CA GLU A 62 -35.08 -17.02 -7.26
C GLU A 62 -36.31 -16.32 -6.65
N ASN A 63 -37.51 -16.87 -6.82
CA ASN A 63 -38.72 -16.24 -6.31
C ASN A 63 -38.74 -16.19 -4.77
N ALA A 64 -38.38 -17.32 -4.13
CA ALA A 64 -38.30 -17.36 -2.68
C ALA A 64 -37.17 -16.45 -2.15
N ALA A 65 -36.04 -16.37 -2.84
CA ALA A 65 -34.95 -15.47 -2.49
C ALA A 65 -35.39 -14.00 -2.54
N ARG A 66 -36.10 -13.58 -3.59
CA ARG A 66 -36.64 -12.22 -3.71
C ARG A 66 -37.54 -11.82 -2.53
N GLU A 67 -38.42 -12.74 -2.08
CA GLU A 67 -39.29 -12.44 -0.92
C GLU A 67 -38.48 -12.30 0.36
N LYS A 68 -37.42 -13.10 0.56
CA LYS A 68 -36.50 -12.97 1.67
C LYS A 68 -35.76 -11.64 1.65
N PHE A 69 -35.22 -11.22 0.53
CA PHE A 69 -34.56 -9.91 0.37
C PHE A 69 -35.52 -8.75 0.63
N LYS A 70 -36.75 -8.80 0.09
CA LYS A 70 -37.77 -7.78 0.38
C LYS A 70 -38.11 -7.68 1.87
N HIS A 71 -38.14 -8.80 2.57
CA HIS A 71 -38.40 -8.79 4.01
C HIS A 71 -37.19 -8.21 4.77
N CYS A 72 -35.97 -8.58 4.39
CA CYS A 72 -34.74 -8.02 4.99
C CYS A 72 -34.64 -6.51 4.78
N ILE A 73 -35.00 -5.98 3.60
CA ILE A 73 -35.03 -4.53 3.33
C ILE A 73 -35.97 -3.79 4.30
N LYS A 74 -37.07 -4.40 4.70
CA LYS A 74 -38.09 -3.77 5.58
C LYS A 74 -37.72 -3.87 7.07
N LYS A 75 -37.00 -4.89 7.50
CA LYS A 75 -36.84 -5.28 8.89
C LYS A 75 -35.40 -5.53 9.34
N GLY A 76 -34.50 -5.70 8.42
CA GLY A 76 -33.07 -5.97 8.71
C GLY A 76 -32.30 -4.71 9.09
N THR A 77 -31.06 -4.92 9.52
CA THR A 77 -30.10 -3.82 9.75
C THR A 77 -29.73 -3.14 8.43
N ALA A 78 -29.22 -1.92 8.53
CA ALA A 78 -28.90 -1.10 7.35
C ALA A 78 -28.00 -1.83 6.32
N ARG A 79 -26.99 -2.57 6.78
CA ARG A 79 -26.05 -3.29 5.87
C ARG A 79 -26.72 -4.47 5.17
N CYS A 80 -27.40 -5.36 5.89
CA CYS A 80 -28.09 -6.51 5.28
C CYS A 80 -29.24 -6.06 4.37
N ALA A 81 -29.96 -5.02 4.78
CA ALA A 81 -31.02 -4.42 3.97
C ALA A 81 -30.47 -3.80 2.68
N GLN A 82 -29.38 -3.05 2.77
CA GLN A 82 -28.69 -2.50 1.59
C GLN A 82 -28.22 -3.60 0.64
N LYS A 83 -27.53 -4.62 1.14
CA LYS A 83 -27.08 -5.78 0.34
C LYS A 83 -28.23 -6.51 -0.35
N SER A 84 -29.35 -6.66 0.36
CA SER A 84 -30.57 -7.23 -0.21
C SER A 84 -31.14 -6.35 -1.35
N ALA A 85 -31.11 -5.01 -1.22
CA ALA A 85 -31.55 -4.09 -2.25
C ALA A 85 -30.60 -4.08 -3.47
N GLU A 86 -29.28 -4.17 -3.24
CA GLU A 86 -28.27 -4.31 -4.27
C GLU A 86 -28.52 -5.57 -5.12
N LEU A 87 -28.78 -6.71 -4.46
CA LEU A 87 -29.08 -7.96 -5.15
C LEU A 87 -30.39 -7.89 -5.97
N LEU A 88 -31.44 -7.21 -5.46
CA LEU A 88 -32.66 -7.03 -6.22
C LEU A 88 -32.45 -6.30 -7.55
N CYS A 89 -31.43 -5.49 -7.68
CA CYS A 89 -31.07 -4.84 -8.96
C CYS A 89 -30.57 -5.85 -10.02
N THR A 90 -30.25 -7.08 -9.66
CA THR A 90 -29.80 -8.11 -10.60
C THR A 90 -30.93 -8.98 -11.16
N PHE A 91 -32.12 -8.92 -10.56
CA PHE A 91 -33.26 -9.81 -10.89
C PHE A 91 -34.25 -9.21 -11.86
N GLY A 92 -34.82 -10.04 -12.71
CA GLY A 92 -35.94 -9.73 -13.57
C GLY A 92 -35.59 -9.04 -14.88
N ASN A 93 -36.60 -8.46 -15.51
CA ASN A 93 -36.46 -7.71 -16.75
C ASN A 93 -35.87 -6.30 -16.51
N ILE A 94 -35.58 -5.59 -17.59
CA ILE A 94 -34.97 -4.25 -17.55
C ILE A 94 -35.79 -3.25 -16.70
N GLN A 95 -37.10 -3.30 -16.80
CA GLN A 95 -37.98 -2.39 -16.05
C GLN A 95 -37.94 -2.67 -14.55
N GLU A 96 -37.95 -3.96 -14.17
CA GLU A 96 -37.84 -4.37 -12.76
C GLU A 96 -36.47 -3.97 -12.16
N LYS A 97 -35.40 -4.13 -12.92
CA LYS A 97 -34.04 -3.71 -12.50
C LYS A 97 -33.92 -2.20 -12.33
N ASN A 98 -34.51 -1.42 -13.27
CA ASN A 98 -34.52 0.03 -13.16
C ASN A 98 -35.32 0.50 -11.93
N ALA A 99 -36.48 -0.11 -11.67
CA ALA A 99 -37.28 0.20 -10.49
C ALA A 99 -36.55 -0.20 -9.17
N ALA A 100 -35.81 -1.31 -9.18
CA ALA A 100 -34.97 -1.70 -8.04
C ALA A 100 -33.82 -0.72 -7.79
N ALA A 101 -33.19 -0.22 -8.86
CA ALA A 101 -32.11 0.76 -8.77
C ALA A 101 -32.63 2.13 -8.23
N GLU A 102 -33.79 2.58 -8.66
CA GLU A 102 -34.44 3.77 -8.09
C GLU A 102 -34.75 3.60 -6.61
N ASN A 103 -35.27 2.42 -6.24
CA ASN A 103 -35.56 2.12 -4.83
C ASN A 103 -34.28 2.04 -3.97
N LEU A 104 -33.20 1.48 -4.51
CA LEU A 104 -31.88 1.44 -3.87
C LEU A 104 -31.37 2.86 -3.58
N LEU A 105 -31.41 3.77 -4.55
CA LEU A 105 -31.01 5.17 -4.38
C LEU A 105 -31.87 5.90 -3.32
N LYS A 106 -33.16 5.61 -3.30
CA LYS A 106 -34.09 6.22 -2.35
C LYS A 106 -33.88 5.77 -0.90
N LEU A 107 -33.60 4.47 -0.70
CA LEU A 107 -33.51 3.87 0.63
C LEU A 107 -32.09 3.94 1.22
N PHE A 108 -31.07 3.84 0.37
CA PHE A 108 -29.66 3.74 0.75
C PHE A 108 -28.79 4.70 -0.07
N PRO A 109 -29.00 6.03 0.01
CA PRO A 109 -28.23 6.99 -0.74
C PRO A 109 -26.75 6.92 -0.38
N GLY A 110 -25.86 6.87 -1.37
CA GLY A 110 -24.42 6.83 -1.21
C GLY A 110 -23.71 6.34 -2.48
N ASP A 111 -22.38 6.42 -2.48
CA ASP A 111 -21.55 6.18 -3.68
C ASP A 111 -21.76 4.80 -4.32
N GLU A 112 -21.97 3.76 -3.51
CA GLU A 112 -22.22 2.41 -4.02
C GLU A 112 -23.58 2.29 -4.71
N ALA A 113 -24.62 2.89 -4.12
CA ALA A 113 -25.96 2.92 -4.71
C ALA A 113 -25.96 3.73 -6.03
N ILE A 114 -25.26 4.87 -6.05
CA ILE A 114 -25.09 5.68 -7.26
C ILE A 114 -24.37 4.88 -8.34
N LEU A 115 -23.30 4.16 -8.01
CA LEU A 115 -22.56 3.34 -8.97
C LEU A 115 -23.45 2.24 -9.57
N ILE A 116 -24.17 1.49 -8.74
CA ILE A 116 -25.05 0.40 -9.18
C ILE A 116 -26.17 0.95 -10.08
N ALA A 117 -26.81 2.05 -9.65
CA ALA A 117 -27.87 2.68 -10.42
C ALA A 117 -27.37 3.28 -11.74
N ALA A 118 -26.22 3.96 -11.74
CA ALA A 118 -25.61 4.52 -12.94
C ALA A 118 -25.29 3.43 -13.96
N ARG A 119 -24.71 2.30 -13.52
CA ARG A 119 -24.46 1.12 -14.37
C ARG A 119 -25.76 0.58 -14.97
N GLN A 120 -26.79 0.44 -14.14
CA GLN A 120 -28.09 -0.08 -14.58
C GLN A 120 -28.76 0.86 -15.59
N PHE A 121 -28.80 2.17 -15.32
CA PHE A 121 -29.39 3.16 -16.23
C PHE A 121 -28.58 3.30 -17.53
N ALA A 122 -27.25 3.22 -17.47
CA ALA A 122 -26.42 3.19 -18.67
C ALA A 122 -26.72 1.96 -19.53
N ALA A 123 -26.82 0.77 -18.92
CA ALA A 123 -27.13 -0.46 -19.63
C ALA A 123 -28.54 -0.50 -20.23
N SER A 124 -29.49 0.16 -19.61
CA SER A 124 -30.90 0.26 -20.08
C SER A 124 -31.16 1.43 -21.01
N GLY A 125 -30.20 2.34 -21.21
CA GLY A 125 -30.36 3.53 -22.03
C GLY A 125 -31.19 4.66 -21.39
N GLU A 126 -31.39 4.61 -20.07
CA GLU A 126 -32.15 5.60 -19.29
C GLU A 126 -31.30 6.86 -19.00
N ILE A 127 -30.94 7.60 -20.07
CA ILE A 127 -29.97 8.70 -20.01
C ILE A 127 -30.37 9.75 -18.96
N ASN A 128 -31.65 10.15 -18.91
CA ASN A 128 -32.08 11.17 -17.96
C ASN A 128 -31.93 10.72 -16.51
N LYS A 129 -32.35 9.49 -16.18
CA LYS A 129 -32.20 8.93 -14.83
C LYS A 129 -30.74 8.82 -14.40
N LEU A 130 -29.86 8.49 -15.36
CA LEU A 130 -28.43 8.43 -15.11
C LEU A 130 -27.89 9.82 -14.76
N ILE A 131 -28.19 10.83 -15.53
CA ILE A 131 -27.74 12.20 -15.28
C ILE A 131 -28.32 12.72 -13.96
N ASP A 132 -29.60 12.47 -13.70
CA ASP A 132 -30.27 12.90 -12.47
C ASP A 132 -29.65 12.28 -11.22
N CYS A 133 -29.39 10.96 -11.20
CA CYS A 133 -28.82 10.27 -10.05
C CYS A 133 -27.33 10.61 -9.81
N THR A 134 -26.65 11.19 -10.79
CA THR A 134 -25.26 11.62 -10.71
C THR A 134 -25.10 13.14 -10.62
N ASN A 135 -26.22 13.88 -10.43
CA ASN A 135 -26.17 15.34 -10.34
C ASN A 135 -25.52 15.79 -9.02
N GLY A 136 -24.68 16.83 -9.11
CA GLY A 136 -24.01 17.39 -7.93
C GLY A 136 -22.85 16.54 -7.39
N LEU A 137 -22.32 15.59 -8.15
CA LEU A 137 -21.14 14.82 -7.77
C LEU A 137 -19.94 15.74 -7.54
N ASP A 138 -19.23 15.50 -6.45
CA ASP A 138 -17.89 16.03 -6.24
C ASP A 138 -16.88 15.14 -6.98
N PHE A 139 -16.28 15.64 -8.06
CA PHE A 139 -15.35 14.90 -8.89
C PHE A 139 -14.06 14.52 -8.15
N SER A 140 -13.72 15.22 -7.08
CA SER A 140 -12.53 14.91 -6.27
C SER A 140 -12.67 13.61 -5.45
N THR A 141 -13.90 13.22 -5.13
CA THR A 141 -14.22 12.06 -4.30
C THR A 141 -15.00 10.97 -5.02
N ALA A 142 -15.74 11.34 -6.09
CA ALA A 142 -16.56 10.40 -6.84
C ALA A 142 -15.71 9.34 -7.59
N LYS A 143 -16.27 8.14 -7.75
CA LYS A 143 -15.63 7.09 -8.55
C LYS A 143 -15.55 7.50 -10.02
N ASN A 144 -14.37 7.40 -10.61
CA ASN A 144 -14.14 7.77 -12.02
C ASN A 144 -15.11 7.07 -13.00
N GLU A 145 -15.51 5.83 -12.73
CA GLU A 145 -16.49 5.12 -13.55
C GLU A 145 -17.86 5.84 -13.56
N VAL A 146 -18.31 6.36 -12.43
CA VAL A 146 -19.59 7.10 -12.34
C VAL A 146 -19.52 8.39 -13.12
N ILE A 147 -18.40 9.13 -12.99
CA ILE A 147 -18.18 10.37 -13.75
C ILE A 147 -18.15 10.06 -15.25
N ARG A 148 -17.45 9.03 -15.68
CA ARG A 148 -17.41 8.59 -17.08
C ARG A 148 -18.80 8.27 -17.63
N LEU A 149 -19.59 7.47 -16.90
CA LEU A 149 -20.95 7.14 -17.32
C LEU A 149 -21.84 8.39 -17.45
N ARG A 150 -21.72 9.34 -16.51
CA ARG A 150 -22.39 10.63 -16.55
C ARG A 150 -22.01 11.42 -17.81
N LEU A 151 -20.72 11.58 -18.06
CA LEU A 151 -20.23 12.36 -19.21
C LEU A 151 -20.63 11.72 -20.55
N GLU A 152 -20.56 10.38 -20.65
CA GLU A 152 -21.07 9.66 -21.84
C GLU A 152 -22.58 9.91 -22.08
N ALA A 153 -23.35 9.95 -20.99
CA ALA A 153 -24.80 10.25 -21.09
C ALA A 153 -25.06 11.72 -21.48
N MET A 154 -24.32 12.66 -20.90
CA MET A 154 -24.42 14.09 -21.25
C MET A 154 -24.04 14.33 -22.70
N GLY A 155 -22.96 13.70 -23.20
CA GLY A 155 -22.57 13.80 -24.60
C GLY A 155 -23.64 13.26 -25.55
N ARG A 156 -24.26 12.12 -25.23
CA ARG A 156 -25.37 11.53 -26.01
C ARG A 156 -26.63 12.41 -25.99
N ARG A 157 -26.88 13.14 -24.89
CA ARG A 157 -28.04 14.08 -24.78
C ARG A 157 -27.76 15.42 -25.46
N GLY A 158 -26.50 15.76 -25.72
CA GLY A 158 -26.10 17.07 -26.25
C GLY A 158 -26.17 18.17 -25.19
N ASP A 159 -25.73 17.88 -23.98
CA ASP A 159 -25.82 18.78 -22.83
C ASP A 159 -24.88 19.98 -22.99
N SER A 160 -25.37 21.21 -22.77
CA SER A 160 -24.55 22.41 -22.89
C SER A 160 -23.42 22.50 -21.88
N ALA A 161 -23.50 21.80 -20.73
CA ALA A 161 -22.47 21.74 -19.71
C ALA A 161 -21.40 20.66 -19.98
N TYR A 162 -21.57 19.85 -21.03
CA TYR A 162 -20.73 18.68 -21.31
C TYR A 162 -19.23 19.00 -21.37
N GLU A 163 -18.84 19.93 -22.21
CA GLU A 163 -17.43 20.32 -22.40
C GLU A 163 -16.80 20.86 -21.09
N THR A 164 -17.58 21.66 -20.34
CA THR A 164 -17.13 22.19 -19.04
C THR A 164 -16.89 21.09 -18.02
N GLU A 165 -17.80 20.11 -17.92
CA GLU A 165 -17.64 18.99 -16.99
C GLU A 165 -16.49 18.05 -17.43
N VAL A 166 -16.31 17.82 -18.73
CA VAL A 166 -15.16 17.07 -19.24
C VAL A 166 -13.86 17.77 -18.88
N TYR A 167 -13.73 19.07 -19.18
CA TYR A 167 -12.54 19.85 -18.83
C TYR A 167 -12.25 19.79 -17.33
N ARG A 168 -13.27 19.97 -16.51
CA ARG A 168 -13.15 19.89 -15.04
C ARG A 168 -12.64 18.53 -14.59
N TRP A 169 -13.22 17.43 -15.07
CA TRP A 169 -12.77 16.08 -14.72
C TRP A 169 -11.30 15.85 -15.09
N PHE A 170 -10.90 16.28 -16.29
CA PHE A 170 -9.52 16.13 -16.75
C PHE A 170 -8.52 17.06 -16.03
N THR A 171 -8.94 18.17 -15.46
CA THR A 171 -8.01 19.16 -14.88
C THR A 171 -8.00 19.21 -13.36
N GLU A 172 -9.07 18.78 -12.69
CA GLU A 172 -9.16 18.75 -11.22
C GLU A 172 -8.78 17.40 -10.63
N CYS A 173 -8.92 16.29 -11.39
CA CYS A 173 -8.69 14.94 -10.91
C CYS A 173 -7.32 14.36 -11.34
N PRO A 174 -6.72 13.47 -10.55
CA PRO A 174 -5.62 12.63 -11.01
C PRO A 174 -6.07 11.76 -12.18
N LEU A 175 -5.26 11.68 -13.25
CA LEU A 175 -5.61 10.86 -14.40
C LEU A 175 -5.57 9.36 -14.06
N SER A 176 -6.54 8.63 -14.59
CA SER A 176 -6.71 7.19 -14.44
C SER A 176 -6.91 6.51 -15.80
N THR A 177 -7.01 5.18 -15.77
CA THR A 177 -7.33 4.39 -16.96
C THR A 177 -8.70 4.78 -17.56
N GLU A 178 -9.67 5.16 -16.72
CA GLU A 178 -11.00 5.60 -17.16
C GLU A 178 -10.95 6.90 -17.96
N HIS A 179 -10.13 7.87 -17.55
CA HIS A 179 -9.90 9.10 -18.32
C HIS A 179 -9.35 8.78 -19.71
N TYR A 180 -8.32 7.89 -19.77
CA TYR A 180 -7.72 7.51 -21.05
C TYR A 180 -8.72 6.76 -21.96
N GLN A 181 -9.51 5.83 -21.39
CA GLN A 181 -10.54 5.11 -22.14
C GLN A 181 -11.63 6.07 -22.67
N PHE A 182 -12.13 6.96 -21.80
CA PHE A 182 -13.13 7.97 -22.20
C PHE A 182 -12.59 8.89 -23.31
N TYR A 183 -11.36 9.37 -23.16
CA TYR A 183 -10.70 10.21 -24.18
C TYR A 183 -10.65 9.51 -25.54
N ARG A 184 -10.22 8.25 -25.56
CA ARG A 184 -10.08 7.45 -26.77
C ARG A 184 -11.42 7.10 -27.43
N ASP A 185 -12.41 6.70 -26.62
CA ASP A 185 -13.61 6.02 -27.09
C ASP A 185 -14.82 6.96 -27.23
N SER A 186 -14.88 8.03 -26.44
CA SER A 186 -16.06 8.89 -26.31
C SER A 186 -15.82 10.36 -26.60
N TYR A 187 -14.61 10.88 -26.30
CA TYR A 187 -14.27 12.31 -26.46
C TYR A 187 -13.48 12.59 -27.74
N LYS A 188 -13.11 11.57 -28.49
CA LYS A 188 -12.25 11.64 -29.65
C LYS A 188 -12.76 12.65 -30.70
N HIS A 189 -12.02 13.73 -30.91
CA HIS A 189 -12.28 14.63 -32.04
C HIS A 189 -11.74 14.01 -33.33
N PRO A 190 -12.47 13.99 -34.45
CA PRO A 190 -12.02 13.36 -35.70
C PRO A 190 -10.67 13.88 -36.21
N ASP A 191 -10.36 15.14 -35.91
CA ASP A 191 -9.12 15.80 -36.34
C ASP A 191 -7.86 15.38 -35.51
N PHE A 192 -8.05 14.65 -34.37
CA PHE A 192 -6.92 14.17 -33.57
C PHE A 192 -6.13 13.04 -34.22
N GLU A 193 -6.69 12.26 -35.14
CA GLU A 193 -6.00 11.14 -35.78
C GLU A 193 -4.83 11.59 -36.64
N GLY A 194 -5.00 12.64 -37.42
CA GLY A 194 -3.93 13.18 -38.27
C GLY A 194 -2.78 13.82 -37.50
N ALA A 195 -3.05 14.44 -36.35
CA ALA A 195 -2.04 15.01 -35.46
C ALA A 195 -1.24 13.94 -34.69
N TYR A 196 -1.83 12.76 -34.49
CA TYR A 196 -1.22 11.65 -33.77
C TYR A 196 -0.12 10.96 -34.60
N GLU A 197 -0.33 10.84 -35.91
CA GLU A 197 0.62 10.12 -36.79
C GLU A 197 1.86 10.95 -37.14
N ASN A 198 1.75 12.27 -37.13
CA ASN A 198 2.87 13.14 -37.40
C ASN A 198 2.80 14.48 -36.65
N PRO A 199 3.30 14.54 -35.41
CA PRO A 199 3.22 15.74 -34.56
C PRO A 199 3.99 16.97 -35.10
N ASP A 200 4.86 16.79 -36.08
CA ASP A 200 5.61 17.87 -36.74
C ASP A 200 4.93 18.32 -38.06
N SER A 201 3.75 17.80 -38.38
CA SER A 201 3.03 18.17 -39.60
C SER A 201 2.32 19.52 -39.49
N GLU A 202 2.15 20.22 -40.64
CA GLU A 202 1.28 21.39 -40.74
C GLU A 202 -0.14 21.13 -40.23
N ILE A 203 -0.59 19.88 -40.23
CA ILE A 203 -1.90 19.45 -39.69
C ILE A 203 -1.95 19.63 -38.17
N ALA A 204 -0.89 19.30 -37.44
CA ALA A 204 -0.81 19.53 -36.01
C ALA A 204 -0.80 21.03 -35.65
N ALA A 205 -0.20 21.86 -36.51
CA ALA A 205 -0.20 23.31 -36.37
C ALA A 205 -1.53 23.99 -36.74
N ASN A 206 -2.38 23.31 -37.53
CA ASN A 206 -3.66 23.83 -38.02
C ASN A 206 -4.90 23.26 -37.28
N LEU A 207 -4.68 22.38 -36.29
CA LEU A 207 -5.79 21.91 -35.46
C LEU A 207 -6.28 23.05 -34.57
N SER A 208 -7.50 23.49 -34.79
CA SER A 208 -8.16 24.49 -33.96
C SER A 208 -8.71 23.86 -32.68
N PHE A 209 -7.81 23.41 -31.80
CA PHE A 209 -8.19 23.09 -30.43
C PHE A 209 -8.67 24.35 -29.72
N THR A 210 -9.77 24.27 -29.00
CA THR A 210 -9.95 25.25 -27.94
C THR A 210 -8.84 25.08 -26.88
N PRO A 211 -8.52 26.14 -26.12
CA PRO A 211 -7.52 26.03 -25.06
C PRO A 211 -7.82 24.88 -24.08
N GLU A 212 -9.10 24.63 -23.75
CA GLU A 212 -9.56 23.55 -22.88
C GLU A 212 -9.27 22.16 -23.50
N GLN A 213 -9.59 22.00 -24.78
CA GLN A 213 -9.30 20.74 -25.50
C GLN A 213 -7.80 20.49 -25.58
N PHE A 214 -7.00 21.54 -25.80
CA PHE A 214 -5.54 21.47 -25.75
C PHE A 214 -5.04 21.01 -24.38
N ALA A 215 -5.57 21.56 -23.28
CA ALA A 215 -5.18 21.17 -21.91
C ALA A 215 -5.53 19.70 -21.63
N ILE A 216 -6.70 19.23 -22.05
CA ILE A 216 -7.12 17.81 -21.94
C ILE A 216 -6.13 16.93 -22.70
N HIS A 217 -5.85 17.25 -23.95
CA HIS A 217 -4.89 16.50 -24.78
C HIS A 217 -3.49 16.49 -24.18
N TYR A 218 -3.00 17.63 -23.73
CA TYR A 218 -1.71 17.76 -23.04
C TYR A 218 -1.59 16.82 -21.85
N ARG A 219 -2.65 16.76 -21.01
CA ARG A 219 -2.67 15.86 -19.86
C ARG A 219 -2.68 14.38 -20.24
N ILE A 220 -3.41 14.00 -21.29
CA ILE A 220 -3.40 12.62 -21.81
C ILE A 220 -2.02 12.23 -22.34
N GLU A 221 -1.33 13.12 -23.06
CA GLU A 221 0.04 12.86 -23.52
C GLU A 221 1.03 12.78 -22.33
N SER A 222 0.81 13.57 -21.28
CA SER A 222 1.52 13.44 -20.01
C SER A 222 1.30 12.06 -19.37
N TYR A 223 0.06 11.59 -19.30
CA TYR A 223 -0.29 10.26 -18.77
C TYR A 223 0.41 9.13 -19.55
N LYS A 224 0.49 9.26 -20.88
CA LYS A 224 1.22 8.35 -21.78
C LYS A 224 2.74 8.47 -21.66
N ARG A 225 3.26 9.42 -20.87
CA ARG A 225 4.69 9.74 -20.74
C ARG A 225 5.35 10.19 -22.06
N ASN A 226 4.59 10.81 -22.96
CA ASN A 226 5.10 11.38 -24.18
C ASN A 226 5.79 12.74 -23.92
N TYR A 227 6.91 12.68 -23.19
CA TYR A 227 7.62 13.87 -22.72
C TYR A 227 8.20 14.71 -23.87
N SER A 228 8.58 14.09 -24.98
CA SER A 228 9.07 14.80 -26.16
C SER A 228 7.99 15.71 -26.75
N TYR A 229 6.78 15.19 -26.91
CA TYR A 229 5.64 15.98 -27.42
C TYR A 229 5.25 17.09 -26.44
N THR A 230 5.01 16.74 -25.17
CA THR A 230 4.54 17.72 -24.16
C THR A 230 5.54 18.84 -23.91
N THR A 231 6.86 18.57 -24.01
CA THR A 231 7.89 19.61 -23.89
C THR A 231 7.84 20.60 -25.06
N ARG A 232 7.56 20.14 -26.29
CA ARG A 232 7.34 21.05 -27.45
C ARG A 232 6.09 21.91 -27.29
N CYS A 233 5.05 21.37 -26.65
CA CYS A 233 3.82 22.10 -26.37
C CYS A 233 3.90 23.13 -25.23
N ALA A 234 5.01 23.13 -24.47
CA ALA A 234 5.17 23.96 -23.28
C ALA A 234 5.02 25.48 -23.53
N ALA A 235 5.50 25.98 -24.66
CA ALA A 235 5.36 27.38 -25.05
C ALA A 235 3.90 27.78 -25.32
N ALA A 236 3.14 26.92 -26.01
CA ALA A 236 1.72 27.16 -26.28
C ALA A 236 0.93 27.14 -24.96
N LEU A 237 1.17 26.17 -24.08
CA LEU A 237 0.51 26.08 -22.77
C LEU A 237 0.74 27.34 -21.93
N THR A 238 1.99 27.80 -21.85
CA THR A 238 2.31 29.03 -21.09
C THR A 238 1.79 30.30 -21.78
N GLY A 239 1.61 30.28 -23.12
CA GLY A 239 0.92 31.33 -23.85
C GLY A 239 -0.53 31.47 -23.39
N TYR A 240 -1.28 30.37 -23.32
CA TYR A 240 -2.66 30.35 -22.81
C TYR A 240 -2.76 30.79 -21.33
N PHE A 241 -1.75 30.53 -20.51
CA PHE A 241 -1.70 31.06 -19.15
C PHE A 241 -1.49 32.57 -19.14
N ALA A 242 -0.64 33.08 -20.04
CA ALA A 242 -0.24 34.49 -20.06
C ALA A 242 -1.35 35.40 -20.62
N ASP A 243 -2.13 34.93 -21.58
CA ASP A 243 -3.26 35.67 -22.15
C ASP A 243 -4.58 35.49 -21.37
N GLY A 244 -4.57 34.62 -20.35
CA GLY A 244 -5.71 34.37 -19.46
C GLY A 244 -6.79 33.46 -20.05
N THR A 245 -6.56 32.81 -21.20
CA THR A 245 -7.51 31.88 -21.80
C THR A 245 -7.56 30.54 -21.04
N LEU A 246 -6.46 30.13 -20.39
CA LEU A 246 -6.44 29.02 -19.45
C LEU A 246 -5.93 29.49 -18.08
N ALA A 247 -6.62 29.07 -17.02
CA ALA A 247 -6.10 29.20 -15.69
C ALA A 247 -4.97 28.17 -15.42
N PRO A 248 -3.86 28.54 -14.78
CA PRO A 248 -2.83 27.60 -14.38
C PRO A 248 -3.31 26.76 -13.18
N VAL A 249 -4.14 25.75 -13.45
CA VAL A 249 -4.66 24.86 -12.39
C VAL A 249 -3.59 23.88 -11.90
N PRO A 250 -3.60 23.50 -10.61
CA PRO A 250 -2.56 22.71 -9.96
C PRO A 250 -2.13 21.45 -10.71
N GLN A 251 -3.08 20.63 -11.13
CA GLN A 251 -2.77 19.37 -11.81
C GLN A 251 -2.10 19.58 -13.18
N LEU A 252 -2.57 20.57 -13.95
CA LEU A 252 -1.99 20.90 -15.25
C LEU A 252 -0.57 21.44 -15.11
N VAL A 253 -0.31 22.31 -14.09
CA VAL A 253 1.02 22.86 -13.82
C VAL A 253 1.97 21.77 -13.28
N SER A 254 1.46 20.84 -12.47
CA SER A 254 2.22 19.67 -12.02
C SER A 254 2.66 18.81 -13.20
N ASP A 255 1.75 18.49 -14.12
CA ASP A 255 2.09 17.74 -15.33
C ASP A 255 3.09 18.53 -16.21
N PHE A 256 2.91 19.85 -16.36
CA PHE A 256 3.84 20.69 -17.09
C PHE A 256 5.25 20.66 -16.50
N GLY A 257 5.38 20.80 -15.19
CA GLY A 257 6.67 20.71 -14.51
C GLY A 257 7.33 19.35 -14.68
N LYS A 258 6.56 18.28 -14.47
CA LYS A 258 7.02 16.89 -14.64
C LYS A 258 7.48 16.61 -16.08
N ASN A 259 6.67 16.98 -17.06
CA ASN A 259 6.98 16.74 -18.47
C ASN A 259 8.26 17.48 -18.90
N THR A 260 8.41 18.74 -18.47
CA THR A 260 9.62 19.53 -18.74
C THR A 260 10.84 18.92 -18.04
N LEU A 261 10.68 18.40 -16.81
CA LEU A 261 11.78 17.78 -16.05
C LEU A 261 12.34 16.51 -16.73
N TYR A 262 11.46 15.72 -17.35
CA TYR A 262 11.85 14.48 -18.01
C TYR A 262 12.07 14.62 -19.51
N GLY A 263 11.52 15.66 -20.16
CA GLY A 263 11.62 15.88 -21.59
C GLY A 263 12.70 16.87 -22.03
N SER A 264 13.32 17.60 -21.11
CA SER A 264 14.34 18.61 -21.42
C SER A 264 15.61 18.38 -20.61
N MET A 265 16.76 18.61 -21.24
CA MET A 265 18.07 18.62 -20.57
C MET A 265 18.57 20.04 -20.19
N GLU A 266 17.79 21.10 -20.50
CA GLU A 266 18.15 22.49 -20.21
C GLU A 266 17.79 22.89 -18.76
N PHE A 267 18.28 22.13 -17.77
CA PHE A 267 17.85 22.23 -16.38
C PHE A 267 17.94 23.64 -15.82
N THR A 268 19.07 24.32 -15.96
CA THR A 268 19.25 25.67 -15.41
C THR A 268 18.32 26.69 -16.06
N LYS A 269 18.15 26.62 -17.39
CA LYS A 269 17.24 27.50 -18.13
C LYS A 269 15.80 27.31 -17.67
N ASN A 270 15.37 26.03 -17.54
CA ASN A 270 14.05 25.68 -17.07
C ASN A 270 13.83 26.12 -15.60
N ALA A 271 14.85 26.00 -14.74
CA ALA A 271 14.79 26.46 -13.36
C ALA A 271 14.50 27.98 -13.29
N VAL A 272 15.24 28.78 -14.06
CA VAL A 272 15.03 30.24 -14.15
C VAL A 272 13.64 30.55 -14.71
N TRP A 273 13.21 29.84 -15.73
CA TRP A 273 11.90 30.04 -16.32
C TRP A 273 10.78 29.75 -15.33
N PHE A 274 10.81 28.61 -14.65
CA PHE A 274 9.82 28.23 -13.65
C PHE A 274 9.82 29.18 -12.43
N SER A 275 10.99 29.67 -12.01
CA SER A 275 11.08 30.70 -10.96
C SER A 275 10.37 32.00 -11.34
N LYS A 276 10.45 32.42 -12.62
CA LYS A 276 9.72 33.58 -13.13
C LYS A 276 8.22 33.32 -13.17
N LEU A 277 7.79 32.13 -13.62
CA LEU A 277 6.38 31.74 -13.59
C LEU A 277 5.84 31.73 -12.16
N ALA A 278 6.60 31.20 -11.19
CA ALA A 278 6.23 31.24 -9.78
C ALA A 278 5.99 32.64 -9.25
N GLN A 279 6.84 33.62 -9.64
CA GLN A 279 6.66 35.01 -9.30
C GLN A 279 5.42 35.62 -9.96
N THR A 280 5.20 35.31 -11.25
CA THR A 280 4.05 35.81 -12.01
C THR A 280 2.72 35.32 -11.43
N TYR A 281 2.66 34.06 -11.02
CA TYR A 281 1.47 33.42 -10.45
C TYR A 281 1.47 33.31 -8.93
N SER A 282 2.19 34.23 -8.27
CA SER A 282 2.24 34.29 -6.81
C SER A 282 0.86 34.51 -6.20
N GLY A 283 0.56 33.81 -5.11
CA GLY A 283 -0.73 33.82 -4.45
C GLY A 283 -1.78 32.89 -5.09
N THR A 284 -1.49 32.26 -6.23
CA THR A 284 -2.39 31.26 -6.83
C THR A 284 -2.08 29.85 -6.35
N PRO A 285 -3.01 28.89 -6.46
CA PRO A 285 -2.75 27.49 -6.13
C PRO A 285 -1.63 26.82 -6.96
N ALA A 286 -1.25 27.42 -8.10
CA ALA A 286 -0.20 26.93 -8.99
C ALA A 286 1.21 27.35 -8.54
N GLU A 287 1.34 28.40 -7.73
CA GLU A 287 2.63 28.95 -7.28
C GLU A 287 3.54 27.87 -6.69
N PHE A 288 2.98 27.01 -5.85
CA PHE A 288 3.72 25.90 -5.26
C PHE A 288 4.43 25.06 -6.32
N TYR A 289 3.74 24.61 -7.35
CA TYR A 289 4.29 23.73 -8.37
C TYR A 289 5.38 24.40 -9.20
N PHE A 290 5.27 25.68 -9.48
CA PHE A 290 6.30 26.41 -10.19
C PHE A 290 7.59 26.51 -9.37
N TRP A 291 7.51 26.87 -8.08
CA TRP A 291 8.67 26.88 -7.19
C TRP A 291 9.24 25.48 -6.97
N PHE A 292 8.39 24.51 -6.75
CA PHE A 292 8.79 23.12 -6.54
C PHE A 292 9.58 22.58 -7.73
N TYR A 293 9.08 22.72 -8.95
CA TYR A 293 9.80 22.27 -10.14
C TYR A 293 11.03 23.12 -10.45
N ALA A 294 11.07 24.41 -10.15
CA ALA A 294 12.30 25.20 -10.21
C ALA A 294 13.40 24.58 -9.33
N GLY A 295 13.07 24.21 -8.10
CA GLY A 295 13.96 23.50 -7.18
C GLY A 295 14.44 22.16 -7.75
N ARG A 296 13.54 21.37 -8.34
CA ARG A 296 13.85 20.08 -8.97
C ARG A 296 14.76 20.23 -10.19
N PHE A 297 14.61 21.29 -10.98
CA PHE A 297 15.50 21.56 -12.10
C PHE A 297 16.91 21.95 -11.62
N TYR A 298 17.04 22.77 -10.60
CA TYR A 298 18.35 23.09 -10.00
C TYR A 298 19.02 21.86 -9.40
N GLU A 299 18.27 20.99 -8.70
CA GLU A 299 18.74 19.70 -8.19
C GLU A 299 19.32 18.83 -9.30
N LYS A 300 18.58 18.65 -10.40
CA LYS A 300 19.01 17.89 -11.57
C LYS A 300 20.22 18.50 -12.29
N GLY A 301 20.36 19.81 -12.25
CA GLY A 301 21.52 20.53 -12.78
C GLY A 301 22.82 20.30 -12.01
N GLY A 302 22.76 19.77 -10.79
CA GLY A 302 23.88 19.20 -10.01
C GLY A 302 24.83 20.21 -9.37
N MET A 303 24.83 21.50 -9.77
CA MET A 303 25.77 22.52 -9.27
C MET A 303 25.11 23.69 -8.54
N TYR A 304 23.81 23.59 -8.30
CA TYR A 304 22.98 24.71 -7.86
C TYR A 304 22.26 24.42 -6.53
N TYR A 305 23.00 23.88 -5.57
CA TYR A 305 22.46 23.50 -4.26
C TYR A 305 21.71 24.64 -3.56
N LEU A 306 22.33 25.83 -3.47
CA LEU A 306 21.71 26.97 -2.78
C LEU A 306 20.42 27.44 -3.47
N GLN A 307 20.43 27.48 -4.81
CA GLN A 307 19.24 27.88 -5.59
C GLN A 307 18.13 26.84 -5.48
N SER A 308 18.48 25.54 -5.53
CA SER A 308 17.52 24.46 -5.31
C SER A 308 16.84 24.58 -3.96
N ARG A 309 17.63 24.78 -2.90
CA ARG A 309 17.15 24.97 -1.54
C ARG A 309 16.21 26.17 -1.42
N GLN A 310 16.60 27.35 -1.95
CA GLN A 310 15.78 28.57 -1.95
C GLN A 310 14.43 28.35 -2.65
N CYS A 311 14.41 27.60 -3.75
CA CYS A 311 13.17 27.28 -4.45
C CYS A 311 12.26 26.36 -3.62
N PHE A 312 12.81 25.36 -2.92
CA PHE A 312 12.01 24.52 -2.03
C PHE A 312 11.49 25.28 -0.80
N GLU A 313 12.30 26.20 -0.22
CA GLU A 313 11.86 27.12 0.84
C GLU A 313 10.70 28.01 0.37
N ALA A 314 10.78 28.53 -0.86
CA ALA A 314 9.70 29.32 -1.47
C ALA A 314 8.44 28.45 -1.72
N ALA A 315 8.61 27.20 -2.16
CA ALA A 315 7.51 26.26 -2.31
C ALA A 315 6.84 25.93 -0.96
N MET A 316 7.63 25.70 0.10
CA MET A 316 7.10 25.52 1.46
C MET A 316 6.29 26.73 1.93
N ALA A 317 6.80 27.93 1.68
CA ALA A 317 6.10 29.17 2.02
C ALA A 317 4.79 29.33 1.24
N ALA A 318 4.76 29.00 -0.06
CA ALA A 318 3.55 28.98 -0.87
C ALA A 318 2.52 27.98 -0.35
N ALA A 319 2.95 26.75 -0.04
CA ALA A 319 2.09 25.72 0.55
C ALA A 319 1.52 26.12 1.92
N SER A 320 2.35 26.76 2.77
CA SER A 320 1.92 27.25 4.08
C SER A 320 0.86 28.36 3.96
N ARG A 321 1.01 29.29 3.01
CA ARG A 321 -0.01 30.32 2.73
C ARG A 321 -1.34 29.71 2.27
N ALA A 322 -1.27 28.62 1.51
CA ALA A 322 -2.44 27.88 1.03
C ALA A 322 -3.04 26.94 2.08
N GLY A 323 -2.42 26.78 3.24
CA GLY A 323 -2.83 25.80 4.27
C GLY A 323 -2.64 24.34 3.85
N ASN A 324 -1.80 24.06 2.84
CA ASN A 324 -1.58 22.73 2.32
C ASN A 324 -0.35 22.06 2.95
N THR A 325 -0.59 21.33 4.02
CA THR A 325 0.45 20.64 4.80
C THR A 325 1.19 19.58 4.00
N SER A 326 0.48 18.81 3.18
CA SER A 326 1.09 17.75 2.35
C SER A 326 2.06 18.33 1.30
N GLN A 327 1.73 19.45 0.68
CA GLN A 327 2.65 20.12 -0.24
C GLN A 327 3.86 20.71 0.51
N LYS A 328 3.65 21.25 1.72
CA LYS A 328 4.74 21.72 2.58
C LYS A 328 5.72 20.59 2.88
N ASP A 329 5.23 19.47 3.36
CA ASP A 329 6.06 18.31 3.70
C ASP A 329 6.76 17.73 2.46
N ASN A 330 6.10 17.71 1.31
CA ASN A 330 6.72 17.29 0.06
C ASN A 330 7.92 18.19 -0.33
N ALA A 331 7.77 19.51 -0.26
CA ALA A 331 8.88 20.44 -0.56
C ALA A 331 10.01 20.30 0.47
N LEU A 332 9.69 20.13 1.75
CA LEU A 332 10.68 19.92 2.82
C LEU A 332 11.44 18.60 2.61
N TRP A 333 10.76 17.53 2.22
CA TRP A 333 11.42 16.26 1.90
C TRP A 333 12.50 16.44 0.82
N TYR A 334 12.16 17.15 -0.27
CA TYR A 334 13.12 17.44 -1.33
C TYR A 334 14.26 18.36 -0.89
N LEU A 335 14.00 19.31 -0.02
CA LEU A 335 15.03 20.16 0.59
C LEU A 335 16.02 19.33 1.40
N LEU A 336 15.53 18.46 2.28
CA LEU A 336 16.35 17.59 3.11
C LEU A 336 17.14 16.59 2.26
N ASN A 337 16.52 15.95 1.27
CA ASN A 337 17.18 15.04 0.36
C ASN A 337 18.28 15.73 -0.48
N THR A 338 18.01 16.94 -0.96
CA THR A 338 19.03 17.77 -1.65
C THR A 338 20.20 18.10 -0.74
N SER A 339 19.93 18.38 0.54
CA SER A 339 20.97 18.66 1.55
C SER A 339 21.82 17.42 1.84
N LEU A 340 21.20 16.25 1.98
CA LEU A 340 21.90 14.96 2.18
C LEU A 340 22.80 14.62 0.99
N ASN A 341 22.30 14.81 -0.23
CA ASN A 341 23.07 14.56 -1.45
C ASN A 341 24.21 15.56 -1.68
N PHE A 342 24.11 16.76 -1.11
CA PHE A 342 25.17 17.76 -1.21
C PHE A 342 26.33 17.48 -0.25
N SER A 343 26.06 17.35 1.04
CA SER A 343 27.05 16.94 2.06
C SER A 343 26.40 16.54 3.37
N MET A 344 27.10 15.73 4.16
CA MET A 344 26.65 15.34 5.49
C MET A 344 26.53 16.53 6.45
N ASP A 345 27.40 17.54 6.36
CA ASP A 345 27.31 18.72 7.19
C ASP A 345 26.10 19.60 6.81
N SER A 346 25.76 19.62 5.52
CA SER A 346 24.57 20.36 5.05
C SER A 346 23.28 19.75 5.56
N ILE A 347 23.18 18.42 5.61
CA ILE A 347 21.97 17.77 6.16
C ILE A 347 21.86 17.93 7.67
N ILE A 348 22.96 17.89 8.42
CA ILE A 348 22.95 18.17 9.86
C ILE A 348 22.37 19.56 10.13
N ASN A 349 22.92 20.58 9.46
CA ASN A 349 22.40 21.96 9.57
C ASN A 349 20.91 22.06 9.17
N SER A 350 20.48 21.30 8.16
CA SER A 350 19.08 21.33 7.75
C SER A 350 18.17 20.63 8.78
N ILE A 351 18.60 19.54 9.40
CA ILE A 351 17.86 18.89 10.50
C ILE A 351 17.71 19.85 11.68
N ASP A 352 18.76 20.53 12.09
CA ASP A 352 18.71 21.50 13.20
C ASP A 352 17.70 22.62 12.96
N VAL A 353 17.56 23.07 11.70
CA VAL A 353 16.61 24.12 11.32
C VAL A 353 15.18 23.60 11.19
N TYR A 354 15.00 22.43 10.54
CA TYR A 354 13.68 21.99 10.07
C TYR A 354 13.07 20.82 10.85
N SER A 355 13.73 20.28 11.88
CA SER A 355 13.24 19.12 12.63
C SER A 355 11.86 19.31 13.29
N ARG A 356 11.37 20.57 13.37
CA ARG A 356 10.06 20.92 13.95
C ARG A 356 9.05 21.38 12.90
N GLU A 357 9.41 21.36 11.62
CA GLU A 357 8.62 21.99 10.56
C GLU A 357 7.70 20.99 9.81
N TRP A 358 8.00 19.69 9.85
CA TRP A 358 7.13 18.68 9.22
C TRP A 358 5.82 18.51 9.98
N THR A 359 4.76 18.22 9.25
CA THR A 359 3.41 18.06 9.80
C THR A 359 2.99 16.59 9.84
N ASP A 360 3.47 15.78 8.92
CA ASP A 360 3.30 14.33 8.88
C ASP A 360 4.67 13.65 9.04
N SER A 361 4.99 13.21 10.25
CA SER A 361 6.28 12.59 10.56
C SER A 361 6.49 11.25 9.84
N GLU A 362 5.42 10.52 9.49
CA GLU A 362 5.50 9.24 8.78
C GLU A 362 5.94 9.45 7.32
N TYR A 363 5.62 10.61 6.73
CA TYR A 363 6.03 10.96 5.37
C TYR A 363 7.56 11.00 5.18
N PHE A 364 8.34 11.17 6.26
CA PHE A 364 9.80 11.28 6.21
C PHE A 364 10.54 9.97 6.55
N GLU A 365 9.85 8.88 6.80
CA GLU A 365 10.47 7.61 7.21
C GLU A 365 11.49 7.09 6.17
N ASP A 366 11.17 7.19 4.89
CA ASP A 366 12.07 6.76 3.80
C ASP A 366 13.31 7.66 3.69
N PHE A 367 13.18 8.95 3.98
CA PHE A 367 14.30 9.89 4.06
C PHE A 367 15.23 9.53 5.24
N PHE A 368 14.67 9.31 6.44
CA PHE A 368 15.46 8.92 7.60
C PHE A 368 16.13 7.57 7.44
N GLU A 369 15.50 6.63 6.76
CA GLU A 369 16.09 5.34 6.40
C GLU A 369 17.35 5.52 5.52
N GLN A 370 17.33 6.42 4.55
CA GLN A 370 18.49 6.76 3.74
C GLN A 370 19.59 7.43 4.58
N LEU A 371 19.20 8.35 5.47
CA LEU A 371 20.11 9.05 6.35
C LEU A 371 20.83 8.11 7.31
N VAL A 372 20.11 7.17 7.96
CA VAL A 372 20.69 6.12 8.80
C VAL A 372 21.78 5.38 8.04
N THR A 373 21.46 4.88 6.85
CA THR A 373 22.42 4.12 6.03
C THR A 373 23.65 4.96 5.67
N ALA A 374 23.45 6.22 5.26
CA ALA A 374 24.55 7.11 4.88
C ALA A 374 25.50 7.39 6.05
N PHE A 375 24.97 7.71 7.22
CA PHE A 375 25.80 8.10 8.39
C PHE A 375 26.49 6.88 9.02
N LEU A 376 25.81 5.74 9.16
CA LEU A 376 26.42 4.53 9.71
C LEU A 376 27.49 3.98 8.79
N ALA A 377 27.24 3.93 7.48
CA ALA A 377 28.22 3.44 6.51
C ALA A 377 29.46 4.34 6.39
N ALA A 378 29.31 5.66 6.63
CA ALA A 378 30.41 6.61 6.58
C ALA A 378 31.18 6.72 7.91
N GLY A 379 30.75 6.04 8.97
CA GLY A 379 31.38 6.16 10.30
C GLY A 379 31.14 7.49 11.01
N ARG A 380 30.10 8.25 10.60
CA ARG A 380 29.72 9.54 11.19
C ARG A 380 28.79 9.33 12.40
N TRP A 381 29.28 8.58 13.39
CA TRP A 381 28.46 8.08 14.50
C TRP A 381 28.14 9.14 15.54
N ASN A 382 29.05 10.07 15.83
CA ASN A 382 28.78 11.20 16.74
C ASN A 382 27.70 12.12 16.19
N GLU A 383 27.77 12.39 14.90
CA GLU A 383 26.77 13.20 14.20
C GLU A 383 25.41 12.46 14.10
N PHE A 384 25.44 11.15 13.96
CA PHE A 384 24.22 10.34 14.07
C PHE A 384 23.55 10.52 15.44
N GLY A 385 24.34 10.49 16.53
CA GLY A 385 23.86 10.78 17.87
C GLY A 385 23.30 12.21 18.03
N HIS A 386 23.92 13.20 17.38
CA HIS A 386 23.40 14.57 17.34
C HIS A 386 22.01 14.62 16.65
N ILE A 387 21.88 13.98 15.46
CA ILE A 387 20.62 13.93 14.73
C ILE A 387 19.54 13.23 15.57
N TYR A 388 19.85 12.09 16.22
CA TYR A 388 18.91 11.42 17.10
C TYR A 388 18.32 12.39 18.15
N LYS A 389 19.16 13.15 18.83
CA LYS A 389 18.73 14.13 19.85
C LYS A 389 17.91 15.28 19.26
N ALA A 390 18.19 15.70 18.02
CA ALA A 390 17.48 16.77 17.33
C ALA A 390 16.06 16.37 16.88
N ILE A 391 15.86 15.08 16.51
CA ILE A 391 14.58 14.59 15.98
C ILE A 391 13.69 13.89 17.03
N ASP A 392 14.23 13.59 18.22
CA ASP A 392 13.45 12.92 19.27
C ASP A 392 12.24 13.78 19.71
N GLY A 393 11.06 13.17 19.65
CA GLY A 393 9.78 13.84 19.90
C GLY A 393 9.16 14.54 18.68
N TYR A 394 9.84 14.58 17.53
CA TYR A 394 9.32 15.17 16.28
C TYR A 394 9.23 14.17 15.14
N ALA A 395 10.10 13.16 15.10
CA ALA A 395 10.04 12.08 14.11
C ALA A 395 8.93 11.07 14.44
N SER A 396 8.58 10.24 13.46
CA SER A 396 7.62 9.14 13.66
C SER A 396 8.12 8.17 14.73
N ASP A 397 7.19 7.43 15.31
CA ASP A 397 7.51 6.40 16.30
C ASP A 397 8.47 5.35 15.75
N LEU A 398 8.32 4.97 14.46
CA LEU A 398 9.21 4.04 13.78
C LEU A 398 10.64 4.60 13.69
N THR A 399 10.79 5.81 13.18
CA THR A 399 12.09 6.50 13.06
C THR A 399 12.73 6.69 14.43
N THR A 400 11.95 7.12 15.42
CA THR A 400 12.46 7.30 16.79
C THR A 400 12.97 6.00 17.40
N ALA A 401 12.24 4.89 17.23
CA ALA A 401 12.69 3.59 17.74
C ALA A 401 13.97 3.10 17.04
N GLN A 402 14.09 3.31 15.73
CA GLN A 402 15.29 2.99 14.96
C GLN A 402 16.49 3.78 15.46
N PHE A 403 16.39 5.10 15.50
CA PHE A 403 17.49 5.97 15.93
C PHE A 403 17.88 5.73 17.38
N ALA A 404 16.92 5.55 18.28
CA ALA A 404 17.17 5.27 19.69
C ALA A 404 17.92 3.94 19.88
N TYR A 405 17.44 2.86 19.23
CA TYR A 405 18.12 1.58 19.28
C TYR A 405 19.57 1.66 18.79
N LEU A 406 19.76 2.24 17.62
CA LEU A 406 21.07 2.35 17.00
C LEU A 406 22.01 3.24 17.82
N TYR A 407 21.53 4.35 18.38
CA TYR A 407 22.33 5.20 19.27
C TYR A 407 22.79 4.45 20.51
N GLY A 408 21.90 3.69 21.17
CA GLY A 408 22.25 2.84 22.30
C GLY A 408 23.30 1.78 21.91
N ARG A 409 23.20 1.19 20.72
CA ARG A 409 24.18 0.23 20.22
C ARG A 409 25.55 0.87 19.94
N LEU A 410 25.58 2.06 19.35
CA LEU A 410 26.81 2.79 19.09
C LEU A 410 27.57 3.11 20.39
N ILE A 411 26.86 3.46 21.47
CA ILE A 411 27.46 3.67 22.79
C ILE A 411 28.01 2.34 23.34
N GLN A 412 27.23 1.25 23.30
CA GLN A 412 27.67 -0.07 23.78
C GLN A 412 28.93 -0.59 23.08
N GLU A 413 29.06 -0.33 21.79
CA GLU A 413 30.22 -0.71 20.99
C GLU A 413 31.41 0.27 21.14
N GLY A 414 31.27 1.31 21.96
CA GLY A 414 32.28 2.35 22.14
C GLY A 414 32.58 3.19 20.90
N LEU A 415 31.61 3.27 19.97
CA LEU A 415 31.69 4.04 18.72
C LEU A 415 31.26 5.51 18.93
N VAL A 416 30.45 5.75 19.93
CA VAL A 416 30.03 7.07 20.41
C VAL A 416 30.34 7.17 21.89
N GLU A 417 30.88 8.31 22.32
CA GLU A 417 31.07 8.58 23.74
C GLU A 417 29.70 8.68 24.44
N GLY A 418 29.55 7.95 25.54
CA GLY A 418 28.33 7.94 26.34
C GLY A 418 28.43 6.99 27.51
N THR A 419 27.49 7.07 28.43
CA THR A 419 27.41 6.22 29.61
C THR A 419 26.51 5.01 29.36
N GLU A 420 26.68 3.96 30.16
CA GLU A 420 25.78 2.80 30.13
C GLU A 420 24.33 3.19 30.40
N GLU A 421 24.10 4.21 31.25
CA GLU A 421 22.78 4.75 31.53
C GLU A 421 22.15 5.45 30.32
N GLU A 422 22.94 6.18 29.54
CA GLU A 422 22.47 6.78 28.27
C GLU A 422 22.10 5.71 27.26
N ALA A 423 22.92 4.65 27.11
CA ALA A 423 22.59 3.53 26.24
C ALA A 423 21.30 2.82 26.70
N ARG A 424 21.15 2.59 28.00
CA ARG A 424 19.96 2.02 28.61
C ARG A 424 18.71 2.87 28.33
N SER A 425 18.80 4.17 28.55
CA SER A 425 17.71 5.14 28.28
C SER A 425 17.30 5.12 26.80
N ALA A 426 18.26 5.02 25.90
CA ALA A 426 18.01 4.92 24.47
C ALA A 426 17.27 3.61 24.12
N PHE A 427 17.64 2.47 24.70
CA PHE A 427 16.90 1.21 24.50
C PHE A 427 15.49 1.26 25.10
N GLU A 428 15.31 1.87 26.27
CA GLU A 428 13.99 2.10 26.84
C GLU A 428 13.13 2.98 25.94
N ARG A 429 13.72 4.02 25.32
CA ARG A 429 13.03 4.86 24.35
C ARG A 429 12.60 4.06 23.12
N ALA A 430 13.46 3.17 22.60
CA ALA A 430 13.14 2.28 21.49
C ALA A 430 12.01 1.30 21.81
N CYS A 431 11.90 0.83 23.06
CA CYS A 431 10.81 -0.04 23.50
C CYS A 431 9.46 0.67 23.64
N ARG A 432 9.45 1.95 24.05
CA ARG A 432 8.23 2.71 24.35
C ARG A 432 7.52 3.22 23.10
N GLY A 433 8.27 3.53 22.04
CA GLY A 433 7.76 4.11 20.81
C GLY A 433 7.86 3.15 19.63
N GLY A 434 7.00 3.35 18.66
CA GLY A 434 7.18 2.79 17.34
C GLY A 434 6.44 1.51 17.02
N SER A 435 6.18 1.40 15.73
CA SER A 435 5.53 0.25 15.11
C SER A 435 6.50 -0.89 14.76
N SER A 436 7.81 -0.67 14.86
CA SER A 436 8.80 -1.68 14.47
C SER A 436 9.00 -2.73 15.55
N VAL A 437 8.48 -3.91 15.32
CA VAL A 437 8.74 -5.08 16.16
C VAL A 437 10.26 -5.38 16.24
N TYR A 438 11.01 -5.13 15.17
CA TYR A 438 12.46 -5.38 15.11
C TYR A 438 13.22 -4.60 16.19
N TYR A 439 13.15 -3.27 16.19
CA TYR A 439 13.92 -2.46 17.13
C TYR A 439 13.46 -2.62 18.57
N LYS A 440 12.16 -2.77 18.80
CA LYS A 440 11.61 -3.06 20.14
C LYS A 440 12.10 -4.38 20.71
N THR A 441 12.10 -5.41 19.89
CA THR A 441 12.50 -6.76 20.29
C THR A 441 13.99 -6.82 20.63
N LEU A 442 14.82 -6.20 19.80
CA LEU A 442 16.27 -6.13 20.05
C LEU A 442 16.59 -5.23 21.25
N ALA A 443 15.89 -4.11 21.43
CA ALA A 443 16.04 -3.26 22.61
C ALA A 443 15.62 -3.99 23.89
N ALA A 444 14.50 -4.73 23.86
CA ALA A 444 14.08 -5.58 24.98
C ALA A 444 15.13 -6.65 25.36
N TYR A 445 15.77 -7.24 24.36
CA TYR A 445 16.90 -8.14 24.58
C TYR A 445 18.06 -7.42 25.27
N ARG A 446 18.49 -6.24 24.80
CA ARG A 446 19.58 -5.45 25.40
C ARG A 446 19.29 -5.00 26.84
N LEU A 447 18.03 -4.77 27.16
CA LEU A 447 17.56 -4.43 28.51
C LEU A 447 17.38 -5.63 29.44
N GLY A 448 17.51 -6.86 28.95
CA GLY A 448 17.27 -8.08 29.74
C GLY A 448 15.79 -8.30 30.09
N LEU A 449 14.86 -7.68 29.36
CA LEU A 449 13.41 -7.77 29.64
C LEU A 449 12.83 -9.16 29.38
N TRP A 450 13.57 -10.04 28.72
CA TRP A 450 13.18 -11.43 28.47
C TRP A 450 13.05 -12.26 29.75
N THR A 451 13.63 -11.81 30.87
CA THR A 451 13.42 -12.41 32.17
C THR A 451 12.03 -12.17 32.75
N ASN A 452 11.32 -11.15 32.26
CA ASN A 452 9.94 -10.84 32.59
C ASN A 452 9.00 -11.14 31.42
N GLN A 453 8.42 -12.34 31.41
CA GLN A 453 7.58 -12.80 30.31
C GLN A 453 6.36 -11.91 30.05
N ILE A 454 5.83 -11.23 31.06
CA ILE A 454 4.69 -10.31 30.92
C ILE A 454 5.10 -9.07 30.13
N GLU A 455 6.27 -8.48 30.42
CA GLU A 455 6.78 -7.32 29.71
C GLU A 455 7.20 -7.70 28.28
N LEU A 456 7.86 -8.83 28.08
CA LEU A 456 8.22 -9.33 26.76
C LEU A 456 6.97 -9.58 25.90
N GLN A 457 5.93 -10.17 26.45
CA GLN A 457 4.65 -10.35 25.75
C GLN A 457 4.06 -9.02 25.34
N LYS A 458 4.05 -8.01 26.19
CA LYS A 458 3.56 -6.67 25.84
C LYS A 458 4.33 -6.09 24.66
N ILE A 459 5.64 -6.28 24.60
CA ILE A 459 6.50 -5.79 23.52
C ILE A 459 6.22 -6.52 22.20
N LEU A 460 6.17 -7.86 22.22
CA LEU A 460 5.94 -8.68 21.03
C LEU A 460 4.50 -8.55 20.49
N CYS A 461 3.54 -8.39 21.41
CA CYS A 461 2.13 -8.27 21.06
C CYS A 461 1.68 -6.83 20.74
N ALA A 462 2.53 -5.83 20.97
CA ALA A 462 2.21 -4.43 20.79
C ALA A 462 2.85 -3.85 19.51
N PRO A 463 2.09 -3.65 18.44
CA PRO A 463 2.67 -3.12 17.21
C PRO A 463 2.66 -1.59 17.09
N THR A 464 1.86 -0.85 17.85
CA THR A 464 1.78 0.61 17.71
C THR A 464 1.47 1.33 19.00
N CYS A 465 2.17 2.44 19.27
CA CYS A 465 1.81 3.34 20.34
C CYS A 465 0.46 4.01 20.08
N VAL A 466 -0.48 3.82 20.99
CA VAL A 466 -1.54 4.80 21.20
C VAL A 466 -0.86 5.99 21.90
N LYS A 467 -0.93 7.18 21.31
CA LYS A 467 -0.54 8.41 22.00
C LYS A 467 -1.36 8.49 23.29
N GLU A 468 -0.72 8.27 24.43
CA GLU A 468 -1.28 8.74 25.69
C GLU A 468 -1.33 10.25 25.59
N SER A 469 -2.55 10.77 25.48
CA SER A 469 -2.81 12.20 25.49
C SER A 469 -2.38 12.78 26.83
N SER A 470 -1.16 13.28 26.92
CA SER A 470 -0.82 14.26 27.92
C SER A 470 -1.54 15.56 27.55
N SER A 471 -2.52 15.91 28.39
CA SER A 471 -3.29 17.13 28.33
C SER A 471 -2.37 18.36 28.34
N ALA A 472 -2.20 19.02 27.19
CA ALA A 472 -2.01 20.47 27.09
C ALA A 472 -2.20 20.91 25.64
N ALA A 473 -3.28 21.60 25.45
CA ALA A 473 -3.71 22.45 24.33
C ALA A 473 -2.71 22.78 23.21
N SER A 474 -3.04 22.40 21.96
CA SER A 474 -3.38 23.39 20.92
C SER A 474 -3.87 22.67 19.65
N SER A 475 -4.98 23.19 19.17
CA SER A 475 -5.72 22.82 17.97
C SER A 475 -4.87 22.95 16.71
N THR A 476 -4.88 21.94 15.83
CA THR A 476 -5.26 22.02 14.41
C THR A 476 -5.11 20.66 13.74
N SER A 477 -6.19 20.20 13.19
CA SER A 477 -6.46 19.21 12.14
C SER A 477 -5.26 18.41 11.56
N SER A 478 -4.95 17.29 12.17
CA SER A 478 -4.41 16.10 11.51
C SER A 478 -5.51 15.06 11.52
N VAL A 479 -5.70 14.34 10.42
CA VAL A 479 -6.65 13.23 10.33
C VAL A 479 -6.21 12.19 11.35
N SER A 480 -6.74 12.29 12.55
CA SER A 480 -6.65 11.28 13.59
C SER A 480 -7.25 9.99 13.06
N PRO A 481 -6.74 8.80 13.40
CA PRO A 481 -7.52 7.60 13.25
C PRO A 481 -8.79 7.81 14.06
N VAL A 482 -9.89 7.97 13.34
CA VAL A 482 -11.23 8.11 13.93
C VAL A 482 -11.47 6.81 14.67
N SER A 483 -11.36 6.85 15.99
CA SER A 483 -12.00 5.89 16.88
C SER A 483 -13.52 6.12 16.77
N SER A 484 -14.07 5.83 15.61
CA SER A 484 -15.51 5.69 15.43
C SER A 484 -15.93 4.43 16.20
N ALA A 485 -17.02 4.51 16.94
CA ALA A 485 -17.65 3.32 17.52
C ALA A 485 -17.76 2.24 16.44
N PRO A 486 -17.53 0.94 16.79
CA PRO A 486 -17.57 -0.14 15.81
C PRO A 486 -18.84 -0.12 14.98
N ASP A 487 -18.74 -0.30 13.68
CA ASP A 487 -19.89 -0.46 12.78
C ASP A 487 -20.52 -1.83 13.04
N THR A 488 -21.41 -1.87 14.03
CA THR A 488 -22.09 -3.09 14.46
C THR A 488 -22.90 -3.73 13.35
N ALA A 489 -23.36 -2.97 12.37
CA ALA A 489 -24.07 -3.49 11.21
C ALA A 489 -23.12 -4.21 10.24
N LEU A 490 -21.92 -3.71 10.04
CA LEU A 490 -20.87 -4.39 9.25
C LEU A 490 -20.40 -5.65 10.00
N GLU A 491 -20.17 -5.58 11.31
CA GLU A 491 -19.81 -6.75 12.11
C GLU A 491 -20.85 -7.86 11.99
N ASN A 492 -22.13 -7.53 12.13
CA ASN A 492 -23.21 -8.48 11.99
C ASN A 492 -23.26 -9.11 10.59
N LEU A 493 -23.02 -8.33 9.53
CA LEU A 493 -22.94 -8.85 8.17
C LEU A 493 -21.81 -9.88 8.03
N LEU A 494 -20.58 -9.53 8.47
CA LEU A 494 -19.42 -10.40 8.37
C LEU A 494 -19.54 -11.67 9.23
N LEU A 495 -20.01 -11.51 10.47
CA LEU A 495 -20.30 -12.65 11.37
C LEU A 495 -21.43 -13.53 10.81
N GLY A 496 -22.39 -12.94 10.12
CA GLY A 496 -23.44 -13.67 9.43
C GLY A 496 -22.89 -14.52 8.28
N TYR A 497 -22.00 -14.00 7.47
CA TYR A 497 -21.30 -14.81 6.44
C TYR A 497 -20.58 -16.01 7.05
N ALA A 498 -19.85 -15.81 8.16
CA ALA A 498 -19.20 -16.90 8.86
C ALA A 498 -20.22 -17.93 9.41
N CYS A 499 -21.28 -17.45 10.06
CA CYS A 499 -22.29 -18.33 10.67
C CYS A 499 -23.09 -19.13 9.66
N PHE A 500 -23.41 -18.56 8.51
CA PHE A 500 -24.21 -19.21 7.46
C PHE A 500 -23.34 -19.94 6.40
N GLY A 501 -22.00 -19.94 6.55
CA GLY A 501 -21.08 -20.70 5.72
C GLY A 501 -20.79 -20.07 4.36
N TYR A 502 -20.53 -18.76 4.32
CA TYR A 502 -20.12 -17.99 3.14
C TYR A 502 -18.72 -17.36 3.33
N PRO A 503 -17.66 -18.18 3.53
CA PRO A 503 -16.31 -17.67 3.75
C PRO A 503 -15.82 -16.80 2.58
N GLU A 504 -16.23 -17.11 1.35
CA GLU A 504 -15.88 -16.39 0.13
C GLU A 504 -16.37 -14.93 0.09
N LEU A 505 -17.40 -14.59 0.86
CA LEU A 505 -17.96 -13.23 0.93
C LEU A 505 -17.33 -12.37 2.04
N ILE A 506 -16.58 -12.97 2.96
CA ILE A 506 -16.00 -12.27 4.11
C ILE A 506 -14.91 -11.30 3.65
N TYR A 507 -13.87 -11.79 2.99
CA TYR A 507 -12.70 -10.98 2.66
C TYR A 507 -13.00 -9.84 1.68
N PRO A 508 -13.79 -10.02 0.61
CA PRO A 508 -14.15 -8.93 -0.30
C PRO A 508 -14.92 -7.78 0.40
N GLU A 509 -15.80 -8.11 1.36
CA GLU A 509 -16.52 -7.08 2.11
C GLU A 509 -15.63 -6.42 3.17
N TRP A 510 -14.83 -7.20 3.88
CA TRP A 510 -13.84 -6.71 4.84
C TRP A 510 -12.81 -5.78 4.21
N GLN A 511 -12.35 -6.09 2.98
CA GLN A 511 -11.33 -5.32 2.27
C GLN A 511 -11.76 -3.88 2.00
N LYS A 512 -13.05 -3.59 1.87
CA LYS A 512 -13.58 -2.24 1.62
C LYS A 512 -13.20 -1.25 2.73
N THR A 513 -13.18 -1.71 3.97
CA THR A 513 -12.81 -0.92 5.15
C THR A 513 -11.47 -1.33 5.74
N GLN A 514 -10.86 -2.41 5.24
CA GLN A 514 -9.68 -3.04 5.79
C GLN A 514 -9.82 -3.35 7.30
N GLY A 515 -11.05 -3.62 7.75
CA GLY A 515 -11.36 -3.92 9.14
C GLY A 515 -11.21 -2.77 10.13
N GLN A 516 -11.07 -1.52 9.66
CA GLN A 516 -10.86 -0.36 10.54
C GLN A 516 -12.11 0.00 11.36
N THR A 517 -13.30 -0.33 10.86
CA THR A 517 -14.60 0.02 11.46
C THR A 517 -15.24 -1.13 12.24
N ILE A 518 -14.52 -2.23 12.43
CA ILE A 518 -15.00 -3.39 13.21
C ILE A 518 -14.05 -3.66 14.38
N SER A 519 -14.55 -4.35 15.41
CA SER A 519 -13.75 -4.66 16.60
C SER A 519 -12.54 -5.56 16.29
N THR A 520 -11.52 -5.46 17.11
CA THR A 520 -10.34 -6.33 17.03
C THR A 520 -10.73 -7.79 17.23
N GLU A 521 -11.63 -8.07 18.15
CA GLU A 521 -12.16 -9.40 18.44
C GLU A 521 -12.86 -10.01 17.23
N THR A 522 -13.70 -9.23 16.54
CA THR A 522 -14.36 -9.67 15.30
C THR A 522 -13.35 -9.96 14.21
N ASN A 523 -12.34 -9.09 14.03
CA ASN A 523 -11.27 -9.34 13.04
C ASN A 523 -10.54 -10.68 13.31
N PHE A 524 -10.14 -10.94 14.55
CA PHE A 524 -9.46 -12.21 14.88
C PHE A 524 -10.38 -13.42 14.77
N TYR A 525 -11.67 -13.28 15.13
CA TYR A 525 -12.65 -14.34 14.91
C TYR A 525 -12.79 -14.70 13.42
N LEU A 526 -12.86 -13.70 12.54
CA LEU A 526 -12.95 -13.92 11.09
C LEU A 526 -11.67 -14.55 10.53
N ALA A 527 -10.52 -14.14 11.03
CA ALA A 527 -9.23 -14.73 10.65
C ALA A 527 -9.15 -16.22 11.04
N ASP A 528 -9.50 -16.56 12.28
CA ASP A 528 -9.57 -17.93 12.76
C ASP A 528 -10.58 -18.80 11.98
N PHE A 529 -11.75 -18.23 11.69
CA PHE A 529 -12.76 -18.90 10.88
C PHE A 529 -12.25 -19.24 9.47
N LEU A 530 -11.60 -18.28 8.80
CA LEU A 530 -11.04 -18.50 7.46
C LEU A 530 -9.88 -19.51 7.47
N ALA A 531 -9.03 -19.48 8.49
CA ALA A 531 -7.97 -20.49 8.66
C ALA A 531 -8.56 -21.91 8.75
N LYS A 532 -9.60 -22.08 9.57
CA LYS A 532 -10.31 -23.37 9.71
C LYS A 532 -11.01 -23.82 8.42
N CYS A 533 -11.49 -22.88 7.60
CA CYS A 533 -12.04 -23.21 6.27
C CYS A 533 -10.95 -23.68 5.31
N ALA A 534 -9.74 -23.18 5.43
CA ALA A 534 -8.60 -23.58 4.61
C ALA A 534 -8.12 -25.02 4.92
N ASP A 535 -8.20 -25.43 6.18
CA ASP A 535 -7.82 -26.80 6.63
C ASP A 535 -8.77 -27.89 6.14
N SER A 536 -10.01 -27.54 5.71
CA SER A 536 -10.99 -28.48 5.22
C SER A 536 -10.90 -28.65 3.70
N GLU A 537 -10.03 -29.55 3.21
CA GLU A 537 -9.95 -30.16 1.85
C GLU A 537 -10.11 -29.26 0.59
N ASN A 538 -10.26 -27.93 0.72
CA ASN A 538 -10.41 -27.00 -0.39
C ASN A 538 -9.21 -26.01 -0.43
N LEU A 539 -8.03 -26.51 -0.77
CA LEU A 539 -6.80 -25.74 -1.04
C LEU A 539 -6.93 -24.75 -2.22
N GLU A 540 -8.02 -24.79 -2.98
CA GLU A 540 -8.24 -23.94 -4.15
C GLU A 540 -8.61 -22.48 -3.81
N LYS A 541 -8.76 -22.13 -2.54
CA LYS A 541 -9.15 -20.78 -2.14
C LYS A 541 -8.13 -20.22 -1.17
N ASP A 542 -7.67 -18.98 -1.41
CA ASP A 542 -6.67 -18.21 -0.66
C ASP A 542 -7.08 -17.90 0.80
N TYR A 543 -7.75 -18.81 1.50
CA TYR A 543 -8.25 -18.56 2.86
C TYR A 543 -7.13 -18.40 3.87
N TYR A 544 -5.98 -19.08 3.69
CA TYR A 544 -4.79 -18.83 4.52
C TYR A 544 -4.29 -17.40 4.36
N VAL A 545 -4.16 -16.94 3.12
CA VAL A 545 -3.72 -15.58 2.79
C VAL A 545 -4.70 -14.55 3.37
N GLN A 546 -6.01 -14.80 3.20
CA GLN A 546 -7.06 -13.91 3.69
C GLN A 546 -7.07 -13.84 5.21
N SER A 547 -6.97 -14.99 5.89
CA SER A 547 -6.85 -15.10 7.35
C SER A 547 -5.67 -14.28 7.86
N LEU A 548 -4.48 -14.51 7.30
CA LEU A 548 -3.26 -13.82 7.71
C LEU A 548 -3.34 -12.30 7.48
N ARG A 549 -3.90 -11.86 6.34
CA ARG A 549 -4.08 -10.43 6.06
C ARG A 549 -5.01 -9.76 7.05
N ILE A 550 -6.12 -10.40 7.41
CA ILE A 550 -7.06 -9.91 8.43
C ILE A 550 -6.36 -9.84 9.80
N ALA A 551 -5.69 -10.92 10.23
CA ALA A 551 -5.01 -10.99 11.51
C ALA A 551 -3.87 -9.95 11.63
N ALA A 552 -3.03 -9.82 10.58
CA ALA A 552 -1.95 -8.85 10.56
C ALA A 552 -2.46 -7.39 10.59
N ARG A 553 -3.61 -7.12 9.97
CA ARG A 553 -4.24 -5.80 10.04
C ARG A 553 -4.86 -5.55 11.40
N ALA A 554 -5.54 -6.56 11.96
CA ALA A 554 -6.10 -6.49 13.31
C ALA A 554 -5.01 -6.22 14.36
N GLN A 555 -3.86 -6.88 14.26
CA GLN A 555 -2.71 -6.61 15.11
C GLN A 555 -2.27 -5.14 15.04
N ARG A 556 -2.15 -4.57 13.83
CA ARG A 556 -1.77 -3.15 13.68
C ARG A 556 -2.77 -2.18 14.29
N ASN A 557 -4.05 -2.53 14.28
CA ASN A 557 -5.13 -1.68 14.81
C ASN A 557 -5.36 -1.87 16.31
N ALA A 558 -4.95 -3.01 16.88
CA ALA A 558 -5.28 -3.42 18.26
C ALA A 558 -4.47 -2.70 19.35
N GLY A 559 -3.35 -2.05 18.99
CA GLY A 559 -2.42 -1.51 19.98
C GLY A 559 -1.83 -2.61 20.88
N SER A 560 -1.63 -2.34 22.17
CA SER A 560 -0.84 -3.17 23.09
C SER A 560 -1.56 -4.40 23.69
N ARG A 561 -2.70 -4.84 23.17
CA ARG A 561 -3.59 -5.78 23.89
C ARG A 561 -3.97 -7.06 23.17
N ILE A 562 -3.16 -7.56 22.22
CA ILE A 562 -3.48 -8.85 21.63
C ILE A 562 -3.05 -10.01 22.54
N LYS A 563 -3.83 -11.08 22.53
CA LYS A 563 -3.53 -12.30 23.24
C LYS A 563 -2.51 -13.15 22.47
N ARG A 564 -1.89 -14.12 23.16
CA ARG A 564 -0.97 -15.04 22.53
C ARG A 564 -1.64 -15.87 21.43
N GLU A 565 -2.88 -16.28 21.66
CA GLU A 565 -3.69 -17.02 20.68
C GLU A 565 -4.01 -16.19 19.45
N GLU A 566 -4.21 -14.89 19.61
CA GLU A 566 -4.41 -13.95 18.49
C GLU A 566 -3.10 -13.73 17.72
N LEU A 567 -1.98 -13.68 18.42
CA LEU A 567 -0.66 -13.57 17.79
C LEU A 567 -0.33 -14.81 16.94
N SER A 568 -0.80 -16.00 17.32
CA SER A 568 -0.62 -17.21 16.50
C SER A 568 -1.33 -17.14 15.16
N LEU A 569 -2.39 -16.35 15.02
CA LEU A 569 -3.03 -16.09 13.72
C LEU A 569 -2.23 -15.12 12.84
N VAL A 570 -1.40 -14.27 13.46
CA VAL A 570 -0.47 -13.39 12.73
C VAL A 570 0.79 -14.13 12.29
N TYR A 571 1.16 -15.13 13.06
CA TYR A 571 2.32 -16.01 12.80
C TYR A 571 1.85 -17.48 12.75
N PRO A 572 1.07 -17.86 11.71
CA PRO A 572 0.53 -19.22 11.60
C PRO A 572 1.59 -20.23 11.16
N ASN A 573 1.36 -21.49 11.48
CA ASN A 573 2.20 -22.62 11.08
C ASN A 573 1.53 -23.50 10.02
N PHE A 574 0.99 -22.88 8.98
CA PHE A 574 0.41 -23.61 7.85
C PHE A 574 1.45 -24.50 7.15
N PHE A 575 1.01 -25.60 6.55
CA PHE A 575 1.89 -26.60 5.91
C PHE A 575 2.86 -27.29 6.87
N ASN A 576 2.48 -27.43 8.14
CA ASN A 576 3.34 -27.90 9.22
C ASN A 576 4.04 -29.23 8.89
N ASP A 577 3.35 -30.20 8.32
CA ASP A 577 3.91 -31.53 8.00
C ASP A 577 5.11 -31.43 7.04
N PHE A 578 5.03 -30.55 6.04
CA PHE A 578 6.12 -30.34 5.09
C PHE A 578 7.25 -29.50 5.71
N VAL A 579 6.91 -28.45 6.46
CA VAL A 579 7.93 -27.60 7.11
C VAL A 579 8.73 -28.42 8.12
N SER A 580 8.10 -29.14 9.04
CA SER A 580 8.77 -29.95 10.04
C SER A 580 9.66 -31.03 9.39
N LYS A 581 9.12 -31.76 8.40
CA LYS A 581 9.86 -32.79 7.65
C LYS A 581 11.17 -32.28 7.07
N TYR A 582 11.11 -31.16 6.33
CA TYR A 582 12.29 -30.67 5.61
C TYR A 582 13.20 -29.81 6.48
N CYS A 583 12.69 -29.19 7.55
CA CYS A 583 13.54 -28.53 8.55
C CYS A 583 14.40 -29.56 9.31
N GLU A 584 13.86 -30.71 9.68
CA GLU A 584 14.62 -31.82 10.28
C GLU A 584 15.67 -32.38 9.30
N GLU A 585 15.27 -32.61 8.01
CA GLU A 585 16.16 -33.15 6.97
C GLU A 585 17.37 -32.24 6.73
N TYR A 586 17.14 -30.91 6.64
CA TYR A 586 18.21 -29.95 6.28
C TYR A 586 18.79 -29.20 7.49
N LYS A 587 18.37 -29.54 8.72
CA LYS A 587 18.88 -29.00 9.99
C LYS A 587 18.79 -27.48 10.09
N ILE A 588 17.63 -26.96 9.77
CA ILE A 588 17.28 -25.54 9.91
C ILE A 588 16.09 -25.39 10.87
N SER A 589 16.03 -24.29 11.61
CA SER A 589 14.91 -24.02 12.52
C SER A 589 13.58 -23.84 11.75
N GLU A 590 12.50 -24.46 12.24
CA GLU A 590 11.15 -24.25 11.73
C GLU A 590 10.74 -22.77 11.80
N SER A 591 11.10 -22.07 12.89
CA SER A 591 10.81 -20.64 13.06
C SER A 591 11.43 -19.79 11.94
N VAL A 592 12.63 -20.18 11.47
CA VAL A 592 13.30 -19.53 10.32
C VAL A 592 12.54 -19.78 9.03
N MET A 593 12.08 -21.02 8.80
CA MET A 593 11.34 -21.35 7.58
C MET A 593 9.95 -20.71 7.55
N TYR A 594 9.24 -20.70 8.66
CA TYR A 594 7.97 -19.99 8.75
C TYR A 594 8.14 -18.49 8.52
N ALA A 595 9.20 -17.89 9.06
CA ALA A 595 9.51 -16.48 8.81
C ALA A 595 9.76 -16.22 7.32
N LEU A 596 10.48 -17.12 6.64
CA LEU A 596 10.72 -17.04 5.20
C LEU A 596 9.40 -17.10 4.43
N ILE A 597 8.61 -18.18 4.57
CA ILE A 597 7.36 -18.40 3.85
C ILE A 597 6.39 -17.22 4.05
N ARG A 598 6.25 -16.77 5.31
CA ARG A 598 5.41 -15.62 5.64
C ARG A 598 5.85 -14.35 4.93
N SER A 599 7.15 -14.10 4.84
CA SER A 599 7.69 -12.88 4.24
C SER A 599 7.66 -12.91 2.71
N GLU A 600 7.83 -14.08 2.10
CA GLU A 600 7.91 -14.26 0.66
C GLU A 600 6.52 -14.30 0.00
N SER A 601 5.57 -15.03 0.57
CA SER A 601 4.29 -15.31 -0.09
C SER A 601 3.04 -15.01 0.75
N PHE A 602 3.17 -14.75 2.05
CA PHE A 602 2.02 -14.80 2.97
C PHE A 602 1.26 -16.14 2.89
N PHE A 603 2.01 -17.24 2.71
CA PHE A 603 1.49 -18.60 2.54
C PHE A 603 0.64 -18.82 1.26
N ASP A 604 0.79 -17.99 0.26
CA ASP A 604 0.17 -18.15 -1.05
C ASP A 604 1.05 -19.07 -1.92
N ALA A 605 0.57 -20.29 -2.18
CA ALA A 605 1.31 -21.29 -2.94
C ALA A 605 1.39 -20.97 -4.45
N ASP A 606 0.42 -20.22 -4.97
CA ASP A 606 0.28 -19.92 -6.39
C ASP A 606 0.84 -18.55 -6.78
N VAL A 607 1.31 -17.76 -5.81
CA VAL A 607 1.78 -16.40 -6.08
C VAL A 607 3.01 -16.40 -6.97
N MET A 608 2.99 -15.53 -7.98
CA MET A 608 4.14 -15.21 -8.83
C MET A 608 4.47 -13.72 -8.74
N SER A 609 5.73 -13.42 -8.43
CA SER A 609 6.20 -12.04 -8.40
C SER A 609 6.36 -11.46 -9.81
N SER A 610 6.44 -10.13 -9.91
CA SER A 610 6.73 -9.45 -11.19
C SER A 610 8.09 -9.83 -11.78
N ALA A 611 9.01 -10.32 -10.96
CA ALA A 611 10.32 -10.82 -11.37
C ALA A 611 10.31 -12.30 -11.77
N GLY A 612 9.18 -13.00 -11.61
CA GLY A 612 9.03 -14.43 -11.94
C GLY A 612 9.45 -15.40 -10.83
N ALA A 613 9.50 -14.95 -9.57
CA ALA A 613 9.67 -15.84 -8.42
C ALA A 613 8.32 -16.50 -8.08
N ILE A 614 8.32 -17.79 -7.70
CA ILE A 614 7.13 -18.65 -7.65
C ILE A 614 6.96 -19.31 -6.28
N GLY A 615 5.72 -19.33 -5.80
CA GLY A 615 5.22 -20.17 -4.72
C GLY A 615 5.64 -19.71 -3.32
N LEU A 616 5.46 -20.58 -2.34
CA LEU A 616 5.57 -20.30 -0.90
C LEU A 616 6.90 -19.64 -0.49
N THR A 617 8.00 -20.07 -1.06
CA THR A 617 9.34 -19.56 -0.78
C THR A 617 9.91 -18.67 -1.89
N GLN A 618 9.09 -18.28 -2.88
CA GLN A 618 9.44 -17.37 -3.98
C GLN A 618 10.74 -17.76 -4.70
N LEU A 619 10.81 -18.99 -5.17
CA LEU A 619 11.98 -19.46 -5.93
C LEU A 619 11.91 -19.00 -7.38
N MET A 620 13.04 -18.51 -7.88
CA MET A 620 13.21 -18.27 -9.32
C MET A 620 13.30 -19.61 -10.06
N GLU A 621 12.70 -19.69 -11.26
CA GLU A 621 12.67 -20.92 -12.07
C GLU A 621 14.05 -21.54 -12.29
N PHE A 622 15.06 -20.71 -12.57
CA PHE A 622 16.44 -21.20 -12.74
C PHE A 622 17.02 -21.79 -11.45
N THR A 623 16.66 -21.23 -10.27
CA THR A 623 17.07 -21.77 -8.96
C THR A 623 16.39 -23.10 -8.71
N GLY A 624 15.07 -23.19 -8.96
CA GLY A 624 14.31 -24.44 -8.87
C GLY A 624 14.89 -25.54 -9.76
N SER A 625 15.21 -25.21 -11.00
CA SER A 625 15.83 -26.14 -11.96
C SER A 625 17.21 -26.65 -11.49
N ASP A 626 18.04 -25.79 -10.91
CA ASP A 626 19.34 -26.20 -10.35
C ASP A 626 19.19 -27.13 -9.14
N ILE A 627 18.21 -26.88 -8.27
CA ILE A 627 17.90 -27.73 -7.13
C ILE A 627 17.33 -29.07 -7.60
N ALA A 628 16.37 -29.07 -8.52
CA ALA A 628 15.77 -30.27 -9.10
C ALA A 628 16.84 -31.19 -9.72
N ARG A 629 17.81 -30.60 -10.44
CA ARG A 629 18.93 -31.37 -11.01
C ARG A 629 19.79 -32.03 -9.91
N ARG A 630 20.04 -31.35 -8.79
CA ARG A 630 20.75 -31.91 -7.64
C ARG A 630 19.99 -33.06 -6.99
N PHE A 631 18.67 -32.95 -6.91
CA PHE A 631 17.80 -33.98 -6.34
C PHE A 631 17.43 -35.07 -7.35
N LYS A 632 17.93 -34.95 -8.60
CA LYS A 632 17.60 -35.87 -9.71
C LYS A 632 16.10 -35.97 -9.97
N MET A 633 15.38 -34.87 -9.80
CA MET A 633 13.96 -34.72 -10.11
C MET A 633 13.83 -34.17 -11.52
N SER A 634 13.10 -34.89 -12.39
CA SER A 634 12.83 -34.48 -13.77
C SER A 634 11.44 -33.83 -13.90
N ASP A 635 10.54 -34.12 -12.98
CA ASP A 635 9.17 -33.60 -12.94
C ASP A 635 8.95 -32.94 -11.57
N TYR A 636 8.64 -31.64 -11.58
CA TYR A 636 8.39 -30.84 -10.39
C TYR A 636 7.56 -29.62 -10.74
N SER A 637 6.81 -29.10 -9.78
CA SER A 637 6.15 -27.78 -9.86
C SER A 637 6.57 -26.92 -8.69
N LEU A 638 6.90 -25.65 -8.96
CA LEU A 638 7.17 -24.66 -7.91
C LEU A 638 5.89 -24.12 -7.27
N THR A 639 4.71 -24.42 -7.81
CA THR A 639 3.41 -24.15 -7.17
C THR A 639 2.94 -25.30 -6.28
N ASP A 640 3.59 -26.49 -6.37
CA ASP A 640 3.33 -27.57 -5.43
C ASP A 640 3.94 -27.25 -4.06
N PRO A 641 3.12 -27.19 -2.98
CA PRO A 641 3.60 -26.77 -1.66
C PRO A 641 4.75 -27.62 -1.11
N GLU A 642 4.68 -28.95 -1.25
CA GLU A 642 5.72 -29.83 -0.74
C GLU A 642 7.05 -29.60 -1.46
N THR A 643 7.02 -29.56 -2.77
CA THR A 643 8.21 -29.34 -3.61
C THR A 643 8.83 -27.96 -3.33
N ASN A 644 8.00 -26.91 -3.25
CA ASN A 644 8.45 -25.55 -3.02
C ASN A 644 9.10 -25.40 -1.64
N ILE A 645 8.47 -25.92 -0.58
CA ILE A 645 9.02 -25.92 0.79
C ILE A 645 10.33 -26.70 0.83
N ARG A 646 10.39 -27.90 0.26
CA ARG A 646 11.62 -28.71 0.21
C ARG A 646 12.78 -27.96 -0.44
N PHE A 647 12.52 -27.37 -1.61
CA PHE A 647 13.56 -26.66 -2.36
C PHE A 647 14.00 -25.38 -1.63
N GLY A 648 13.05 -24.60 -1.11
CA GLY A 648 13.33 -23.36 -0.38
C GLY A 648 14.10 -23.63 0.90
N THR A 649 13.72 -24.65 1.67
CA THR A 649 14.40 -25.05 2.90
C THR A 649 15.85 -25.46 2.62
N TRP A 650 16.05 -26.34 1.62
CA TRP A 650 17.40 -26.73 1.22
C TRP A 650 18.24 -25.54 0.76
N TYR A 651 17.64 -24.64 -0.04
CA TYR A 651 18.35 -23.47 -0.59
C TYR A 651 18.78 -22.52 0.52
N LEU A 652 17.87 -22.18 1.45
CA LEU A 652 18.21 -21.31 2.59
C LEU A 652 19.26 -21.95 3.50
N ALA A 653 19.11 -23.23 3.86
CA ALA A 653 20.11 -23.95 4.67
C ALA A 653 21.49 -23.93 4.02
N ASN A 654 21.57 -24.15 2.69
CA ASN A 654 22.81 -24.06 1.94
C ASN A 654 23.43 -22.65 1.97
N LEU A 655 22.61 -21.60 1.87
CA LEU A 655 23.08 -20.21 1.95
C LEU A 655 23.61 -19.87 3.35
N ILE A 656 22.90 -20.26 4.41
CA ILE A 656 23.32 -20.06 5.80
C ILE A 656 24.69 -20.72 6.04
N SER A 657 24.83 -21.99 5.67
CA SER A 657 26.10 -22.72 5.81
C SER A 657 27.24 -22.06 5.03
N ARG A 658 27.00 -21.51 3.85
CA ARG A 658 27.99 -20.77 3.05
C ARG A 658 28.29 -19.37 3.57
N CYS A 659 27.54 -18.90 4.55
CA CYS A 659 27.69 -17.63 5.23
C CYS A 659 28.16 -17.79 6.69
N ASN A 660 28.99 -18.80 6.98
CA ASN A 660 29.54 -19.11 8.29
C ASN A 660 28.45 -19.36 9.35
N ASP A 661 27.40 -20.07 8.96
CA ASP A 661 26.24 -20.42 9.79
C ASP A 661 25.49 -19.21 10.38
N SER A 662 25.57 -18.05 9.71
CA SER A 662 24.83 -16.85 10.07
C SER A 662 23.46 -16.81 9.37
N PRO A 663 22.34 -16.91 10.11
CA PRO A 663 21.01 -16.82 9.54
C PRO A 663 20.77 -15.48 8.84
N LEU A 664 21.17 -14.35 9.43
CA LEU A 664 20.99 -13.02 8.85
C LEU A 664 21.69 -12.88 7.50
N LEU A 665 22.94 -13.34 7.39
CA LEU A 665 23.66 -13.31 6.10
C LEU A 665 23.06 -14.29 5.09
N GLY A 666 22.46 -15.40 5.57
CA GLY A 666 21.66 -16.31 4.77
C GLY A 666 20.42 -15.62 4.19
N PHE A 667 19.69 -14.85 5.00
CA PHE A 667 18.53 -14.05 4.57
C PHE A 667 18.91 -13.04 3.51
N PHE A 668 19.96 -12.26 3.73
CA PHE A 668 20.45 -11.32 2.72
C PHE A 668 20.87 -12.03 1.43
N SER A 669 21.48 -13.22 1.55
CA SER A 669 21.91 -14.00 0.39
C SER A 669 20.73 -14.57 -0.39
N TYR A 670 19.63 -14.88 0.28
CA TYR A 670 18.39 -15.33 -0.34
C TYR A 670 17.76 -14.22 -1.20
N ASN A 671 17.61 -13.02 -0.63
CA ASN A 671 17.04 -11.86 -1.31
C ASN A 671 17.96 -11.25 -2.37
N ALA A 672 19.19 -10.91 -2.00
CA ALA A 672 20.09 -10.13 -2.87
C ALA A 672 21.13 -10.97 -3.60
N GLY A 673 21.31 -12.22 -3.23
CA GLY A 673 22.34 -13.13 -3.75
C GLY A 673 23.67 -13.06 -2.99
N ILE A 674 24.23 -14.22 -2.69
CA ILE A 674 25.44 -14.39 -1.86
C ILE A 674 26.66 -13.60 -2.35
N THR A 675 26.80 -13.38 -3.65
CA THR A 675 27.92 -12.61 -4.21
C THR A 675 27.87 -11.15 -3.79
N ARG A 676 26.68 -10.55 -3.75
CA ARG A 676 26.51 -9.17 -3.27
C ARG A 676 26.78 -9.06 -1.79
N VAL A 677 26.26 -10.00 -0.99
CA VAL A 677 26.49 -10.03 0.48
C VAL A 677 27.97 -10.11 0.80
N ARG A 678 28.72 -11.01 0.14
CA ARG A 678 30.18 -11.09 0.31
C ARG A 678 30.89 -9.80 -0.06
N ARG A 679 30.43 -9.11 -1.11
CA ARG A 679 31.00 -7.82 -1.51
C ARG A 679 30.72 -6.74 -0.46
N TRP A 680 29.53 -6.69 0.12
CA TRP A 680 29.20 -5.75 1.18
C TRP A 680 30.06 -5.97 2.43
N LEU A 681 30.23 -7.21 2.84
CA LEU A 681 31.11 -7.57 3.96
C LEU A 681 32.58 -7.18 3.73
N GLN A 682 33.03 -7.24 2.49
CA GLN A 682 34.41 -6.89 2.09
C GLN A 682 34.57 -5.42 1.69
N SER A 683 33.51 -4.63 1.69
CA SER A 683 33.56 -3.25 1.23
C SER A 683 34.47 -2.38 2.10
N SER A 684 35.47 -1.76 1.48
CA SER A 684 36.32 -0.76 2.11
C SER A 684 35.64 0.61 2.24
N LEU A 685 34.45 0.76 1.67
CA LEU A 685 33.67 2.01 1.68
C LEU A 685 32.94 2.25 2.99
N THR A 686 32.80 1.23 3.83
CA THR A 686 32.19 1.34 5.16
C THR A 686 33.19 1.14 6.26
N GLU A 687 33.12 1.89 7.34
CA GLU A 687 33.98 1.70 8.51
C GLU A 687 33.81 0.32 9.13
N PHE A 688 32.61 -0.25 9.04
CA PHE A 688 32.35 -1.61 9.49
C PHE A 688 33.07 -2.68 8.66
N GLY A 689 33.20 -2.52 7.36
CA GLY A 689 33.93 -3.44 6.49
C GLY A 689 35.42 -3.53 6.81
N LYS A 690 35.98 -2.58 7.57
CA LYS A 690 37.38 -2.57 8.03
C LYS A 690 37.59 -3.30 9.34
N LYS A 691 36.55 -3.66 10.10
CA LYS A 691 36.60 -4.31 11.39
C LYS A 691 36.33 -5.82 11.24
N SER A 692 37.16 -6.66 11.87
CA SER A 692 37.01 -8.12 11.83
C SER A 692 35.82 -8.65 12.65
N ASN A 693 35.33 -7.89 13.63
CA ASN A 693 34.19 -8.24 14.48
C ASN A 693 33.13 -7.15 14.41
N MET A 694 32.32 -7.23 13.40
CA MET A 694 31.23 -6.29 13.17
C MET A 694 29.92 -6.82 13.75
N PRO A 695 29.21 -6.05 14.61
CA PRO A 695 27.87 -6.40 15.05
C PRO A 695 26.91 -6.45 13.86
N LEU A 696 26.26 -7.60 13.64
CA LEU A 696 25.42 -7.81 12.46
C LEU A 696 24.16 -6.95 12.46
N ASP A 697 23.64 -6.55 13.62
CA ASP A 697 22.53 -5.61 13.75
C ASP A 697 22.90 -4.20 13.22
N LEU A 698 24.12 -3.74 13.45
CA LEU A 698 24.63 -2.49 12.89
C LEU A 698 24.99 -2.63 11.41
N PHE A 699 25.56 -3.78 11.01
CA PHE A 699 25.85 -4.04 9.60
C PHE A 699 24.60 -4.03 8.74
N LEU A 700 23.51 -4.61 9.22
CA LEU A 700 22.22 -4.61 8.53
C LEU A 700 21.86 -3.21 8.04
N GLU A 701 22.03 -2.21 8.89
CA GLU A 701 21.66 -0.82 8.59
C GLU A 701 22.57 -0.16 7.54
N THR A 702 23.76 -0.70 7.29
CA THR A 702 24.70 -0.21 6.27
C THR A 702 24.50 -0.85 4.88
N VAL A 703 23.67 -1.89 4.78
CA VAL A 703 23.39 -2.57 3.49
C VAL A 703 22.77 -1.57 2.51
N PRO A 704 23.32 -1.40 1.28
CA PRO A 704 22.89 -0.31 0.39
C PRO A 704 21.46 -0.46 -0.14
N PHE A 705 20.90 -1.69 -0.14
CA PHE A 705 19.57 -1.97 -0.68
C PHE A 705 18.52 -1.93 0.44
N ALA A 706 17.65 -0.92 0.41
CA ALA A 706 16.59 -0.75 1.39
C ALA A 706 15.68 -1.98 1.48
N GLU A 707 15.33 -2.58 0.34
CA GLU A 707 14.54 -3.82 0.30
C GLU A 707 15.21 -4.95 1.08
N THR A 708 16.53 -5.13 0.92
CA THR A 708 17.27 -6.20 1.62
C THR A 708 17.40 -5.93 3.13
N ARG A 709 17.55 -4.65 3.53
CA ARG A 709 17.54 -4.27 4.96
C ARG A 709 16.19 -4.61 5.59
N GLU A 710 15.11 -4.17 4.96
CA GLU A 710 13.76 -4.42 5.44
C GLU A 710 13.43 -5.92 5.47
N TYR A 711 13.89 -6.66 4.47
CA TYR A 711 13.78 -8.11 4.42
C TYR A 711 14.47 -8.79 5.63
N GLY A 712 15.69 -8.39 5.95
CA GLY A 712 16.40 -8.90 7.13
C GLY A 712 15.67 -8.59 8.43
N ARG A 713 15.19 -7.36 8.61
CA ARG A 713 14.41 -6.94 9.81
C ARG A 713 13.12 -7.75 9.96
N LYS A 714 12.39 -7.98 8.87
CA LYS A 714 11.16 -8.78 8.85
C LYS A 714 11.43 -10.23 9.22
N LEU A 715 12.45 -10.84 8.64
CA LEU A 715 12.77 -12.23 8.93
C LEU A 715 13.26 -12.43 10.38
N ILE A 716 14.12 -11.55 10.89
CA ILE A 716 14.53 -11.58 12.30
C ILE A 716 13.31 -11.47 13.22
N SER A 717 12.47 -10.46 13.00
CA SER A 717 11.28 -10.23 13.83
C SER A 717 10.32 -11.42 13.79
N ALA A 718 10.06 -11.96 12.60
CA ALA A 718 9.16 -13.09 12.44
C ALA A 718 9.74 -14.37 13.05
N THR A 719 11.04 -14.65 12.87
CA THR A 719 11.70 -15.81 13.47
C THR A 719 11.60 -15.77 15.00
N ILE A 720 11.87 -14.60 15.60
CA ILE A 720 11.75 -14.41 17.06
C ILE A 720 10.30 -14.63 17.51
N ALA A 721 9.32 -14.11 16.78
CA ALA A 721 7.91 -14.27 17.12
C ALA A 721 7.46 -15.74 17.04
N TYR A 722 7.83 -16.46 15.99
CA TYR A 722 7.53 -17.90 15.85
C TYR A 722 8.19 -18.72 16.97
N ASP A 723 9.46 -18.46 17.25
CA ASP A 723 10.19 -19.19 18.28
C ASP A 723 9.62 -18.89 19.67
N TRP A 724 9.31 -17.64 19.99
CA TRP A 724 8.67 -17.26 21.24
C TRP A 724 7.27 -17.87 21.40
N LEU A 725 6.49 -18.00 20.33
CA LEU A 725 5.20 -18.69 20.34
C LEU A 725 5.38 -20.19 20.63
N ALA A 726 6.41 -20.81 20.10
CA ALA A 726 6.71 -22.21 20.35
C ALA A 726 7.29 -22.41 21.77
N SER A 727 8.29 -21.62 22.15
CA SER A 727 9.04 -21.76 23.40
C SER A 727 9.52 -20.40 23.92
N PRO A 728 8.77 -19.72 24.79
CA PRO A 728 9.13 -18.39 25.30
C PRO A 728 10.49 -18.27 25.97
N SER A 729 11.01 -19.37 26.51
CA SER A 729 12.32 -19.43 27.17
C SER A 729 13.51 -19.34 26.21
N HIS A 730 13.31 -19.61 24.92
CA HIS A 730 14.37 -19.59 23.90
C HIS A 730 14.68 -18.17 23.38
N PHE A 731 13.87 -17.18 23.70
CA PHE A 731 14.00 -15.82 23.18
C PHE A 731 15.43 -15.25 23.17
N PRO A 732 16.21 -15.27 24.29
CA PRO A 732 17.56 -14.72 24.27
C PRO A 732 18.49 -15.49 23.33
N GLN A 733 18.42 -16.82 23.34
CA GLN A 733 19.23 -17.69 22.48
C GLN A 733 18.92 -17.46 21.01
N THR A 734 17.64 -17.32 20.66
CA THR A 734 17.21 -17.05 19.29
C THR A 734 17.76 -15.72 18.78
N VAL A 735 17.72 -14.66 19.61
CA VAL A 735 18.31 -13.37 19.23
C VAL A 735 19.82 -13.48 19.01
N GLU A 736 20.54 -14.19 19.90
CA GLU A 736 21.99 -14.41 19.78
C GLU A 736 22.34 -15.17 18.51
N GLU A 737 21.60 -16.24 18.18
CA GLU A 737 21.83 -17.04 16.97
C GLU A 737 21.56 -16.27 15.69
N LEU A 738 20.54 -15.41 15.68
CA LEU A 738 20.20 -14.59 14.51
C LEU A 738 21.23 -13.48 14.23
N LEU A 739 21.86 -12.95 15.27
CA LEU A 739 22.80 -11.83 15.19
C LEU A 739 24.29 -12.27 15.28
N LYS A 740 24.54 -13.57 15.24
CA LYS A 740 25.89 -14.17 15.30
C LYS A 740 26.70 -14.02 14.01
#